data_c611c1a6abfe9de6193d5dd91b13396a
#
_entry.id   c611c1a6abfe9de6193d5dd91b13396a
#
_cell.length_a   1.000
_cell.length_b   1.000
_cell.length_c   1.000
_cell.angle_alpha   90.00
_cell.angle_beta   90.00
_cell.angle_gamma   90.00
#
_symmetry.space_group_name_H-M   'P 1'
#
loop_
_entity.id
_entity.type
_entity.pdbx_description
1 polymer ?
#
loop_
_entity_poly.entity_id
_entity_poly.type
_entity_poly.pdbx_seq_one_letter_code
_entity_poly.pdbx_strand_id
1 'polypeptide(L)'
;MAKINTEYGNDSIQKLEGPDRVRKRPGVIFGSDGLDGCEHSVFEIISNSIDEAREGYGNKIIVTKYSDGSIEVQDFGRGAPVDFNNKEQCYNWELLYCEMYAGGKYNTNSGANYEYSIGLNGLGLCSTQYSSEFMDVEIKRDGYKYNLHFENGYNIGGLKKEEYSGKDTGTKTRWKPDLQVFTEIDIPAEYFIDTLKRQAIVNDGLVFIFREQQGAKFIQHEIVYENGIRDYVNQTVGEEKLSSVQFWQTERKGRDREDKPEYNVKINAALCFSNKRTLKEYYHNSSWLEHGGVPERATRTAFVAQIDAYIKQTNKYKNNESKITFSDVEECLVLVISSFSTVTSYENQTKKAITNKFIYEAMVDFLRHQLEVYFIENKAEADKIADQVLINKRSRERSERERVNIKKALQTSNSLLDRVDKFVDCRSKDVETRELFIVEGDSALGSCKLARNAEFQAIIPVRGKILNCLKADYEKVFKSEIITNLIKVLGCGVEVKSKANKGLATFDLSALRWSKVIICTDADVDGFQIRTLILTMIYRLMPTLIDEGKVYIAETPLYEIGTKDITYFAYDEKEKNDILSKVEGKKYTIQRSKGLGENQPDMMNLTTMNPQTRRLIKVMPQDAERTSYMFDVLLGDDLAGRKEFIAENGYMYLDDADIS
;
A
#
# COMPACT_ATOMS: atom_id res chain seq x y z
N MET A 1 21.03 10.09 36.45
CA MET A 1 21.69 9.84 35.17
C MET A 1 22.98 10.65 35.12
N ALA A 2 24.15 9.99 35.12
CA ALA A 2 25.42 10.69 35.05
C ALA A 2 25.59 11.30 33.66
N LYS A 3 25.82 12.59 33.53
CA LYS A 3 26.22 13.24 32.29
C LYS A 3 27.57 12.66 31.86
N ILE A 4 27.58 11.84 30.79
CA ILE A 4 28.80 11.49 30.10
C ILE A 4 29.23 12.75 29.34
N ASN A 5 30.24 13.41 29.86
CA ASN A 5 30.84 14.61 29.27
C ASN A 5 31.83 14.10 28.21
N THR A 6 31.35 13.76 27.01
CA THR A 6 32.22 13.56 25.84
C THR A 6 32.41 14.94 25.23
N GLU A 7 33.59 15.52 25.42
CA GLU A 7 34.00 16.72 24.68
C GLU A 7 33.97 16.41 23.17
N TYR A 8 33.14 17.14 22.43
CA TYR A 8 33.14 17.10 20.98
C TYR A 8 34.33 17.91 20.48
N GLY A 9 35.45 17.22 20.27
CA GLY A 9 36.71 17.79 19.83
C GLY A 9 37.13 17.25 18.44
N ASN A 10 38.33 17.63 17.97
CA ASN A 10 38.87 17.24 16.67
C ASN A 10 38.91 15.72 16.48
N ASP A 11 39.19 14.95 17.53
CA ASP A 11 39.27 13.50 17.51
C ASP A 11 37.89 12.80 17.48
N SER A 12 36.80 13.57 17.60
CA SER A 12 35.42 13.05 17.50
C SER A 12 34.97 12.85 16.06
N ILE A 13 35.70 13.37 15.08
CA ILE A 13 35.37 13.24 13.67
C ILE A 13 36.03 11.98 13.10
N GLN A 14 35.19 11.03 12.68
CA GLN A 14 35.65 9.76 12.12
C GLN A 14 35.15 9.59 10.67
N LYS A 15 36.00 9.05 9.82
CA LYS A 15 35.65 8.64 8.45
C LYS A 15 35.18 7.19 8.47
N LEU A 16 34.02 6.91 7.89
CA LEU A 16 33.58 5.55 7.66
C LEU A 16 34.32 4.98 6.44
N GLU A 17 34.90 3.80 6.56
CA GLU A 17 35.65 3.11 5.51
C GLU A 17 35.11 1.69 5.28
N GLY A 18 35.31 1.17 4.08
CA GLY A 18 34.87 -0.16 3.69
C GLY A 18 33.39 -0.43 4.02
N PRO A 19 33.08 -1.61 4.60
CA PRO A 19 31.70 -2.02 4.92
C PRO A 19 30.96 -1.09 5.89
N ASP A 20 31.68 -0.40 6.78
CA ASP A 20 31.07 0.52 7.76
C ASP A 20 30.27 1.65 7.10
N ARG A 21 30.60 2.04 5.87
CA ARG A 21 29.88 3.05 5.08
C ARG A 21 28.43 2.66 4.87
N VAL A 22 28.13 1.37 4.74
CA VAL A 22 26.78 0.83 4.53
C VAL A 22 26.22 0.28 5.84
N ARG A 23 26.99 -0.54 6.57
CA ARG A 23 26.53 -1.22 7.78
C ARG A 23 26.03 -0.26 8.86
N LYS A 24 26.68 0.90 9.03
CA LYS A 24 26.27 1.93 10.01
C LYS A 24 25.19 2.89 9.51
N ARG A 25 24.95 2.95 8.20
CA ARG A 25 24.01 3.89 7.58
C ARG A 25 23.25 3.27 6.39
N PRO A 26 22.60 2.11 6.54
CA PRO A 26 21.90 1.45 5.43
C PRO A 26 20.82 2.30 4.81
N GLY A 27 20.09 3.09 5.60
CA GLY A 27 19.01 3.96 5.12
C GLY A 27 19.46 5.05 4.12
N VAL A 28 20.74 5.45 4.14
CA VAL A 28 21.27 6.41 3.14
C VAL A 28 21.39 5.78 1.76
N ILE A 29 21.68 4.50 1.70
CA ILE A 29 21.91 3.74 0.45
C ILE A 29 20.61 3.10 -0.03
N PHE A 30 19.92 2.38 0.85
CA PHE A 30 18.73 1.59 0.51
C PHE A 30 17.41 2.31 0.78
N GLY A 31 17.46 3.52 1.35
CA GLY A 31 16.26 4.32 1.69
C GLY A 31 15.63 3.96 3.04
N SER A 32 15.94 2.80 3.59
CA SER A 32 15.45 2.29 4.90
C SER A 32 16.46 1.32 5.49
N ASP A 33 16.41 1.09 6.80
CA ASP A 33 17.07 -0.01 7.52
C ASP A 33 16.08 -1.14 7.88
N GLY A 34 14.82 -1.01 7.48
CA GLY A 34 13.78 -2.03 7.62
C GLY A 34 13.71 -2.98 6.43
N LEU A 35 12.58 -3.71 6.34
CA LEU A 35 12.31 -4.67 5.28
C LEU A 35 12.44 -4.04 3.88
N ASP A 36 11.87 -2.84 3.66
CA ASP A 36 11.95 -2.11 2.38
C ASP A 36 13.41 -1.90 1.91
N GLY A 37 14.33 -1.61 2.84
CA GLY A 37 15.75 -1.47 2.53
C GLY A 37 16.40 -2.81 2.17
N CYS A 38 16.02 -3.87 2.87
CA CYS A 38 16.44 -5.23 2.54
C CYS A 38 15.97 -5.66 1.16
N GLU A 39 14.70 -5.42 0.84
CA GLU A 39 14.09 -5.65 -0.48
C GLU A 39 14.80 -4.88 -1.59
N HIS A 40 15.15 -3.61 -1.32
CA HIS A 40 15.91 -2.81 -2.28
C HIS A 40 17.28 -3.41 -2.58
N SER A 41 17.98 -3.98 -1.58
CA SER A 41 19.26 -4.67 -1.78
C SER A 41 19.14 -5.86 -2.74
N VAL A 42 18.03 -6.60 -2.69
CA VAL A 42 17.72 -7.70 -3.63
C VAL A 42 17.55 -7.16 -5.05
N PHE A 43 16.80 -6.10 -5.20
CA PHE A 43 16.57 -5.49 -6.50
C PHE A 43 17.85 -5.00 -7.17
N GLU A 44 18.82 -4.51 -6.41
CA GLU A 44 20.12 -4.08 -6.93
C GLU A 44 20.91 -5.23 -7.60
N ILE A 45 20.82 -6.46 -7.07
CA ILE A 45 21.43 -7.64 -7.71
C ILE A 45 20.65 -8.07 -8.95
N ILE A 46 19.32 -8.14 -8.85
CA ILE A 46 18.43 -8.49 -9.99
C ILE A 46 18.63 -7.51 -11.15
N SER A 47 18.77 -6.21 -10.86
CA SER A 47 18.93 -5.17 -11.87
C SER A 47 20.22 -5.35 -12.71
N ASN A 48 21.28 -5.86 -12.13
CA ASN A 48 22.52 -6.15 -12.87
C ASN A 48 22.33 -7.27 -13.89
N SER A 49 21.58 -8.32 -13.53
CA SER A 49 21.24 -9.42 -14.44
C SER A 49 20.30 -8.97 -15.57
N ILE A 50 19.36 -8.04 -15.26
CA ILE A 50 18.47 -7.44 -16.25
C ILE A 50 19.26 -6.58 -17.25
N ASP A 51 20.19 -5.76 -16.77
CA ASP A 51 21.03 -4.92 -17.61
C ASP A 51 21.85 -5.76 -18.61
N GLU A 52 22.36 -6.91 -18.17
CA GLU A 52 23.09 -7.84 -19.03
C GLU A 52 22.20 -8.49 -20.08
N ALA A 53 20.99 -8.92 -19.69
CA ALA A 53 20.00 -9.48 -20.63
C ALA A 53 19.55 -8.45 -21.68
N ARG A 54 19.42 -7.19 -21.32
CA ARG A 54 19.06 -6.08 -22.24
C ARG A 54 20.14 -5.77 -23.27
N GLU A 55 21.40 -6.02 -22.95
CA GLU A 55 22.49 -5.96 -23.91
C GLU A 55 22.49 -7.16 -24.88
N GLY A 56 21.48 -8.04 -24.78
CA GLY A 56 21.33 -9.22 -25.63
C GLY A 56 22.09 -10.47 -25.15
N TYR A 57 22.58 -10.46 -23.91
CA TYR A 57 23.31 -11.58 -23.34
C TYR A 57 22.50 -12.30 -22.28
N GLY A 58 21.98 -13.47 -22.64
CA GLY A 58 21.06 -14.24 -21.83
C GLY A 58 19.59 -13.76 -21.95
N ASN A 59 18.67 -14.69 -21.75
CA ASN A 59 17.24 -14.45 -21.85
C ASN A 59 16.46 -15.01 -20.66
N LYS A 60 17.18 -15.40 -19.60
CA LYS A 60 16.63 -16.02 -18.42
C LYS A 60 17.36 -15.57 -17.15
N ILE A 61 16.59 -15.27 -16.11
CA ILE A 61 17.08 -14.95 -14.77
C ILE A 61 16.37 -15.84 -13.76
N ILE A 62 17.13 -16.48 -12.87
CA ILE A 62 16.58 -17.34 -11.83
C ILE A 62 16.85 -16.66 -10.48
N VAL A 63 15.79 -16.47 -9.69
CA VAL A 63 15.88 -15.94 -8.33
C VAL A 63 15.41 -17.03 -7.37
N THR A 64 16.23 -17.38 -6.38
CA THR A 64 15.93 -18.43 -5.43
C THR A 64 15.96 -17.87 -3.99
N LYS A 65 14.88 -18.05 -3.25
CA LYS A 65 14.80 -17.83 -1.79
C LYS A 65 15.00 -19.17 -1.10
N TYR A 66 16.03 -19.27 -0.27
CA TYR A 66 16.34 -20.48 0.51
C TYR A 66 15.71 -20.43 1.90
N SER A 67 15.50 -21.58 2.51
CA SER A 67 14.92 -21.72 3.85
C SER A 67 15.82 -21.17 4.97
N ASP A 68 17.10 -20.94 4.72
CA ASP A 68 18.05 -20.32 5.65
C ASP A 68 18.02 -18.78 5.59
N GLY A 69 17.10 -18.20 4.79
CA GLY A 69 16.97 -16.76 4.55
C GLY A 69 17.97 -16.21 3.54
N SER A 70 18.83 -17.05 2.94
CA SER A 70 19.69 -16.61 1.84
C SER A 70 18.92 -16.50 0.53
N ILE A 71 19.39 -15.64 -0.36
CA ILE A 71 18.81 -15.36 -1.66
C ILE A 71 19.87 -15.61 -2.72
N GLU A 72 19.51 -16.16 -3.86
CA GLU A 72 20.41 -16.40 -4.99
C GLU A 72 19.80 -15.81 -6.27
N VAL A 73 20.61 -15.07 -7.01
CA VAL A 73 20.28 -14.61 -8.37
C VAL A 73 21.28 -15.20 -9.34
N GLN A 74 20.77 -15.82 -10.39
CA GLN A 74 21.58 -16.39 -11.46
C GLN A 74 21.12 -15.85 -12.81
N ASP A 75 22.04 -15.29 -13.58
CA ASP A 75 21.87 -14.96 -14.99
C ASP A 75 22.69 -15.90 -15.90
N PHE A 76 22.46 -15.77 -17.18
CA PHE A 76 23.12 -16.52 -18.25
C PHE A 76 23.74 -15.56 -19.27
N GLY A 77 24.26 -14.44 -18.77
CA GLY A 77 24.93 -13.42 -19.56
C GLY A 77 26.40 -13.74 -19.81
N ARG A 78 27.21 -12.71 -20.05
CA ARG A 78 28.68 -12.89 -20.32
C ARG A 78 29.48 -13.25 -19.08
N GLY A 79 28.92 -13.11 -17.89
CA GLY A 79 29.64 -13.15 -16.61
C GLY A 79 30.38 -11.84 -16.30
N ALA A 80 30.36 -11.42 -15.05
CA ALA A 80 31.01 -10.19 -14.61
C ALA A 80 32.52 -10.21 -14.90
N PRO A 81 33.14 -9.12 -15.38
CA PRO A 81 34.58 -9.04 -15.56
C PRO A 81 35.28 -8.96 -14.19
N VAL A 82 36.23 -9.85 -13.91
CA VAL A 82 36.90 -9.96 -12.60
C VAL A 82 38.42 -9.87 -12.67
N ASP A 83 39.00 -9.95 -13.87
CA ASP A 83 40.44 -9.93 -14.08
C ASP A 83 41.06 -8.55 -13.77
N PHE A 84 42.39 -8.48 -13.81
CA PHE A 84 43.16 -7.28 -13.48
C PHE A 84 42.89 -6.13 -14.45
N ASN A 85 42.61 -4.96 -13.91
CA ASN A 85 42.37 -3.73 -14.65
C ASN A 85 43.65 -2.89 -14.71
N ASN A 86 44.27 -2.86 -15.88
CA ASN A 86 45.53 -2.10 -16.07
C ASN A 86 45.36 -0.58 -15.88
N LYS A 87 44.14 -0.03 -16.08
CA LYS A 87 43.88 1.40 -15.91
C LYS A 87 43.77 1.78 -14.44
N GLU A 88 43.02 0.97 -13.66
CA GLU A 88 42.78 1.22 -12.26
C GLU A 88 43.80 0.57 -11.32
N GLN A 89 44.75 -0.26 -11.88
CA GLN A 89 45.81 -0.95 -11.14
C GLN A 89 45.34 -1.87 -10.00
N CYS A 90 44.15 -2.45 -10.15
CA CYS A 90 43.53 -3.41 -9.24
C CYS A 90 42.71 -4.45 -10.01
N TYR A 91 42.20 -5.46 -9.35
CA TYR A 91 41.27 -6.39 -9.98
C TYR A 91 39.86 -5.80 -10.12
N ASN A 92 39.17 -6.11 -11.23
CA ASN A 92 37.80 -5.64 -11.44
C ASN A 92 36.83 -6.14 -10.37
N TRP A 93 37.06 -7.32 -9.79
CA TRP A 93 36.23 -7.80 -8.70
C TRP A 93 36.34 -6.91 -7.45
N GLU A 94 37.49 -6.33 -7.17
CA GLU A 94 37.70 -5.38 -6.05
C GLU A 94 36.85 -4.11 -6.31
N LEU A 95 36.88 -3.61 -7.54
CA LEU A 95 36.07 -2.46 -7.94
C LEU A 95 34.56 -2.75 -7.83
N LEU A 96 34.12 -3.93 -8.32
CA LEU A 96 32.68 -4.24 -8.38
C LEU A 96 32.08 -4.55 -7.00
N TYR A 97 32.83 -5.25 -6.13
CA TYR A 97 32.29 -5.77 -4.86
C TYR A 97 32.79 -5.01 -3.64
N CYS A 98 33.91 -4.28 -3.72
CA CYS A 98 34.54 -3.64 -2.55
C CYS A 98 34.65 -2.12 -2.66
N GLU A 99 34.38 -1.52 -3.84
CA GLU A 99 34.43 -0.07 -4.01
C GLU A 99 33.07 0.51 -4.39
N MET A 100 32.65 1.50 -3.62
CA MET A 100 31.45 2.28 -3.93
C MET A 100 31.78 3.29 -5.05
N TYR A 101 30.78 3.55 -5.91
CA TYR A 101 30.94 4.43 -7.09
C TYR A 101 31.93 3.88 -8.12
N ALA A 102 32.11 2.56 -8.18
CA ALA A 102 32.87 1.88 -9.21
C ALA A 102 31.95 1.07 -10.13
N GLY A 103 32.16 1.13 -11.43
CA GLY A 103 31.32 0.41 -12.40
C GLY A 103 31.63 0.79 -13.84
N GLY A 104 31.14 -0.03 -14.78
CA GLY A 104 31.34 0.15 -16.22
C GLY A 104 30.23 0.91 -16.96
N LYS A 105 29.22 1.46 -16.24
CA LYS A 105 27.97 1.97 -16.82
C LYS A 105 27.85 3.51 -16.79
N TYR A 106 28.98 4.23 -16.66
CA TYR A 106 28.94 5.71 -16.53
C TYR A 106 28.80 6.48 -17.83
N ASN A 107 29.20 5.91 -18.98
CA ASN A 107 29.20 6.57 -20.28
C ASN A 107 28.03 6.16 -21.17
N THR A 108 26.81 6.22 -20.66
CA THR A 108 25.58 5.75 -21.34
C THR A 108 25.20 6.57 -22.57
N ASN A 109 25.63 7.84 -22.68
CA ASN A 109 25.26 8.73 -23.78
C ASN A 109 26.25 8.72 -24.97
N SER A 110 27.23 7.82 -24.98
CA SER A 110 28.26 7.77 -26.02
C SER A 110 28.04 6.71 -27.11
N GLY A 111 26.89 6.02 -27.12
CA GLY A 111 26.62 4.89 -28.01
C GLY A 111 27.40 3.63 -27.65
N ALA A 112 27.92 3.57 -26.41
CA ALA A 112 28.59 2.38 -25.86
C ALA A 112 27.57 1.43 -25.24
N ASN A 113 28.02 0.26 -24.78
CA ASN A 113 27.19 -0.71 -24.06
C ASN A 113 26.45 -0.07 -22.89
N TYR A 114 25.28 -0.65 -22.53
CA TYR A 114 24.45 -0.22 -21.40
C TYR A 114 23.80 1.17 -21.51
N GLU A 115 23.36 1.55 -22.73
CA GLU A 115 22.70 2.85 -22.97
C GLU A 115 21.52 3.14 -22.03
N TYR A 116 20.75 2.14 -21.65
CA TYR A 116 19.52 2.27 -20.85
C TYR A 116 19.59 1.48 -19.53
N SER A 117 20.74 1.45 -18.90
CA SER A 117 20.99 0.68 -17.68
C SER A 117 20.12 1.14 -16.50
N ILE A 118 19.75 0.18 -15.64
CA ILE A 118 19.12 0.43 -14.33
C ILE A 118 20.17 0.84 -13.30
N GLY A 119 21.31 0.17 -13.29
CA GLY A 119 22.40 0.34 -12.33
C GLY A 119 23.40 1.42 -12.72
N LEU A 120 23.04 2.69 -12.57
CA LEU A 120 23.86 3.83 -13.02
C LEU A 120 24.91 4.31 -12.00
N ASN A 121 24.74 4.05 -10.71
CA ASN A 121 25.52 4.72 -9.66
C ASN A 121 26.73 3.96 -9.17
N GLY A 122 26.93 2.70 -9.59
CA GLY A 122 28.04 1.85 -9.12
C GLY A 122 28.01 1.61 -7.61
N LEU A 123 26.80 1.52 -7.02
CA LEU A 123 26.61 1.35 -5.59
C LEU A 123 26.01 -0.01 -5.23
N GLY A 124 25.03 -0.50 -6.00
CA GLY A 124 24.15 -1.58 -5.60
C GLY A 124 24.85 -2.87 -5.23
N LEU A 125 25.75 -3.36 -6.09
CA LEU A 125 26.45 -4.64 -5.88
C LEU A 125 27.36 -4.59 -4.63
N CYS A 126 28.19 -3.58 -4.52
CA CYS A 126 29.08 -3.36 -3.38
C CYS A 126 28.28 -3.16 -2.08
N SER A 127 27.20 -2.35 -2.12
CA SER A 127 26.39 -2.10 -0.94
C SER A 127 25.63 -3.35 -0.46
N THR A 128 25.11 -4.16 -1.37
CA THR A 128 24.46 -5.44 -1.02
C THR A 128 25.46 -6.39 -0.40
N GLN A 129 26.68 -6.47 -0.96
CA GLN A 129 27.77 -7.28 -0.40
C GLN A 129 28.13 -6.81 1.02
N TYR A 130 28.25 -5.49 1.25
CA TYR A 130 28.58 -4.92 2.56
C TYR A 130 27.47 -5.11 3.61
N SER A 131 26.23 -5.21 3.19
CA SER A 131 25.05 -5.39 4.06
C SER A 131 24.69 -6.87 4.32
N SER A 132 25.51 -7.80 3.85
CA SER A 132 25.26 -9.23 3.95
C SER A 132 26.08 -9.89 5.07
N GLU A 133 25.52 -10.94 5.67
CA GLU A 133 26.22 -11.85 6.57
C GLU A 133 27.31 -12.60 5.79
N PHE A 134 26.92 -13.13 4.62
CA PHE A 134 27.87 -13.69 3.65
C PHE A 134 27.39 -13.40 2.22
N MET A 135 28.33 -13.43 1.27
CA MET A 135 28.05 -13.44 -0.17
C MET A 135 29.00 -14.38 -0.89
N ASP A 136 28.43 -15.32 -1.65
CA ASP A 136 29.11 -16.21 -2.57
C ASP A 136 28.85 -15.80 -4.01
N VAL A 137 29.90 -15.69 -4.80
CA VAL A 137 29.79 -15.34 -6.21
C VAL A 137 30.49 -16.39 -7.07
N GLU A 138 29.75 -16.95 -8.02
CA GLU A 138 30.28 -17.83 -9.06
C GLU A 138 30.12 -17.13 -10.41
N ILE A 139 31.21 -17.02 -11.16
CA ILE A 139 31.23 -16.39 -12.48
C ILE A 139 31.80 -17.35 -13.47
N LYS A 140 31.11 -17.58 -14.58
CA LYS A 140 31.58 -18.37 -15.71
C LYS A 140 31.83 -17.45 -16.90
N ARG A 141 33.09 -17.30 -17.28
CA ARG A 141 33.52 -16.38 -18.33
C ARG A 141 34.80 -16.83 -18.99
N ASP A 142 34.90 -16.68 -20.31
CA ASP A 142 36.14 -16.86 -21.10
C ASP A 142 36.83 -18.22 -20.87
N GLY A 143 36.04 -19.30 -20.66
CA GLY A 143 36.56 -20.65 -20.41
C GLY A 143 37.08 -20.89 -18.99
N TYR A 144 36.76 -20.00 -18.08
CA TYR A 144 37.09 -20.11 -16.66
C TYR A 144 35.85 -19.99 -15.77
N LYS A 145 35.96 -20.62 -14.60
CA LYS A 145 35.05 -20.46 -13.50
C LYS A 145 35.79 -19.72 -12.38
N TYR A 146 35.20 -18.64 -11.92
CA TYR A 146 35.71 -17.80 -10.84
C TYR A 146 34.79 -17.90 -9.63
N ASN A 147 35.40 -17.97 -8.44
CA ASN A 147 34.65 -17.98 -7.18
C ASN A 147 35.19 -16.92 -6.24
N LEU A 148 34.28 -16.18 -5.60
CA LEU A 148 34.57 -15.22 -4.53
C LEU A 148 33.68 -15.54 -3.33
N HIS A 149 34.24 -15.36 -2.14
CA HIS A 149 33.51 -15.48 -0.88
C HIS A 149 33.73 -14.24 -0.01
N PHE A 150 32.65 -13.71 0.55
CA PHE A 150 32.69 -12.57 1.45
C PHE A 150 31.95 -12.90 2.74
N GLU A 151 32.46 -12.42 3.87
CA GLU A 151 31.82 -12.48 5.17
C GLU A 151 31.80 -11.07 5.79
N ASN A 152 30.62 -10.61 6.24
CA ASN A 152 30.44 -9.31 6.88
C ASN A 152 31.03 -8.11 6.12
N GLY A 153 31.06 -8.20 4.79
CA GLY A 153 31.60 -7.15 3.92
C GLY A 153 33.07 -7.31 3.54
N TYR A 154 33.76 -8.33 4.01
CA TYR A 154 35.18 -8.57 3.72
C TYR A 154 35.40 -9.81 2.86
N ASN A 155 36.28 -9.71 1.87
CA ASN A 155 36.66 -10.87 1.05
C ASN A 155 37.48 -11.86 1.85
N ILE A 156 37.13 -13.14 1.75
CA ILE A 156 37.82 -14.26 2.39
C ILE A 156 38.42 -15.16 1.32
N GLY A 157 39.73 -15.24 1.30
CA GLY A 157 40.50 -16.18 0.45
C GLY A 157 40.77 -15.72 -0.99
N GLY A 158 40.41 -14.48 -1.34
CA GLY A 158 40.71 -13.91 -2.67
C GLY A 158 39.88 -14.52 -3.80
N LEU A 159 40.26 -14.16 -5.04
CA LEU A 159 39.64 -14.70 -6.25
C LEU A 159 40.20 -16.10 -6.54
N LYS A 160 39.34 -17.11 -6.59
CA LYS A 160 39.67 -18.46 -7.03
C LYS A 160 39.32 -18.61 -8.51
N LYS A 161 40.24 -19.10 -9.34
CA LYS A 161 40.11 -19.29 -10.78
C LYS A 161 40.36 -20.73 -11.13
N GLU A 162 39.46 -21.36 -11.87
CA GLU A 162 39.54 -22.75 -12.31
C GLU A 162 39.20 -22.80 -13.82
N GLU A 163 39.81 -23.74 -14.57
CA GLU A 163 39.42 -23.97 -15.95
C GLU A 163 38.02 -24.54 -16.01
N TYR A 164 37.19 -24.05 -16.95
CA TYR A 164 35.83 -24.47 -17.13
C TYR A 164 35.58 -24.91 -18.57
N SER A 165 35.27 -26.18 -18.77
CA SER A 165 35.04 -26.78 -20.08
C SER A 165 33.60 -26.67 -20.57
N GLY A 166 32.66 -26.14 -19.74
CA GLY A 166 31.25 -25.88 -20.12
C GLY A 166 31.15 -24.73 -21.11
N LYS A 167 30.05 -24.69 -21.85
CA LYS A 167 29.78 -23.63 -22.82
C LYS A 167 28.92 -22.47 -22.24
N ASP A 168 28.30 -22.67 -21.09
CA ASP A 168 27.49 -21.70 -20.42
C ASP A 168 28.34 -20.62 -19.74
N THR A 169 27.88 -19.40 -19.85
CA THR A 169 28.44 -18.23 -19.19
C THR A 169 27.38 -17.60 -18.28
N GLY A 170 27.77 -16.70 -17.38
CA GLY A 170 26.87 -15.97 -16.52
C GLY A 170 27.45 -15.69 -15.14
N THR A 171 26.64 -15.00 -14.34
CA THR A 171 26.96 -14.71 -12.94
C THR A 171 25.90 -15.31 -12.04
N LYS A 172 26.33 -15.95 -10.95
CA LYS A 172 25.47 -16.45 -9.89
C LYS A 172 25.93 -15.85 -8.58
N THR A 173 25.07 -15.12 -7.92
CA THR A 173 25.34 -14.48 -6.64
C THR A 173 24.36 -15.01 -5.60
N ARG A 174 24.86 -15.58 -4.51
CA ARG A 174 24.07 -16.00 -3.34
C ARG A 174 24.54 -15.24 -2.13
N TRP A 175 23.62 -14.65 -1.41
CA TRP A 175 23.92 -13.88 -0.19
C TRP A 175 22.81 -14.04 0.85
N LYS A 176 23.14 -13.72 2.07
CA LYS A 176 22.18 -13.63 3.16
C LYS A 176 22.24 -12.21 3.73
N PRO A 177 21.15 -11.46 3.71
CA PRO A 177 21.07 -10.16 4.37
C PRO A 177 21.38 -10.28 5.86
N ASP A 178 22.02 -9.27 6.44
CA ASP A 178 22.48 -9.31 7.84
C ASP A 178 21.53 -8.55 8.76
N LEU A 179 21.04 -9.24 9.82
CA LEU A 179 20.23 -8.63 10.89
C LEU A 179 20.99 -7.57 11.71
N GLN A 180 22.30 -7.47 11.60
CA GLN A 180 23.07 -6.36 12.19
C GLN A 180 22.96 -5.07 11.36
N VAL A 181 22.46 -5.17 10.13
CA VAL A 181 22.32 -4.06 9.19
C VAL A 181 20.86 -3.71 8.99
N PHE A 182 20.02 -4.72 8.76
CA PHE A 182 18.59 -4.55 8.59
C PHE A 182 17.83 -5.03 9.84
N THR A 183 16.77 -4.32 10.19
CA THR A 183 15.93 -4.69 11.33
C THR A 183 15.04 -5.89 11.02
N GLU A 184 14.78 -6.17 9.74
CA GLU A 184 14.03 -7.31 9.23
C GLU A 184 14.61 -7.79 7.91
N ILE A 185 14.73 -9.11 7.73
CA ILE A 185 15.34 -9.75 6.55
C ILE A 185 14.47 -10.86 5.94
N ASP A 186 13.34 -11.21 6.54
CA ASP A 186 12.45 -12.24 6.00
C ASP A 186 11.51 -11.65 4.94
N ILE A 187 12.06 -11.53 3.72
CA ILE A 187 11.34 -11.00 2.59
C ILE A 187 10.27 -12.00 2.14
N PRO A 188 8.97 -11.62 2.06
CA PRO A 188 7.90 -12.52 1.63
C PRO A 188 8.05 -12.95 0.17
N ALA A 189 7.54 -14.15 -0.16
CA ALA A 189 7.59 -14.68 -1.53
C ALA A 189 6.85 -13.78 -2.55
N GLU A 190 5.78 -13.14 -2.11
CA GLU A 190 4.97 -12.20 -2.88
C GLU A 190 5.81 -11.04 -3.43
N TYR A 191 6.73 -10.50 -2.63
CA TYR A 191 7.64 -9.45 -3.08
C TYR A 191 8.44 -9.86 -4.32
N PHE A 192 9.01 -11.08 -4.29
CA PHE A 192 9.78 -11.59 -5.44
C PHE A 192 8.89 -11.75 -6.67
N ILE A 193 7.71 -12.35 -6.50
CA ILE A 193 6.75 -12.57 -7.60
C ILE A 193 6.34 -11.24 -8.21
N ASP A 194 5.96 -10.26 -7.40
CA ASP A 194 5.52 -8.93 -7.87
C ASP A 194 6.65 -8.15 -8.52
N THR A 195 7.85 -8.17 -7.93
CA THR A 195 9.03 -7.51 -8.49
C THR A 195 9.42 -8.12 -9.83
N LEU A 196 9.49 -9.44 -9.93
CA LEU A 196 9.85 -10.11 -11.18
C LEU A 196 8.75 -9.96 -12.24
N LYS A 197 7.48 -9.93 -11.86
CA LYS A 197 6.36 -9.63 -12.75
C LYS A 197 6.49 -8.22 -13.35
N ARG A 198 6.76 -7.21 -12.52
CA ARG A 198 6.99 -5.83 -12.99
C ARG A 198 8.18 -5.76 -13.96
N GLN A 199 9.24 -6.52 -13.70
CA GLN A 199 10.39 -6.56 -14.59
C GLN A 199 10.08 -7.31 -15.91
N ALA A 200 9.33 -8.40 -15.87
CA ALA A 200 8.93 -9.14 -17.07
C ALA A 200 8.03 -8.29 -18.01
N ILE A 201 7.18 -7.43 -17.43
CA ILE A 201 6.28 -6.54 -18.18
C ILE A 201 7.07 -5.55 -19.05
N VAL A 202 8.23 -5.08 -18.62
CA VAL A 202 9.01 -4.03 -19.30
C VAL A 202 10.29 -4.53 -19.97
N ASN A 203 10.55 -5.84 -19.92
CA ASN A 203 11.65 -6.49 -20.59
C ASN A 203 11.10 -7.66 -21.42
N ASP A 204 10.63 -7.33 -22.63
CA ASP A 204 9.91 -8.23 -23.54
C ASP A 204 10.67 -9.55 -23.75
N GLY A 205 10.01 -10.70 -23.55
CA GLY A 205 10.55 -12.03 -23.77
C GLY A 205 11.63 -12.49 -22.75
N LEU A 206 11.98 -11.66 -21.75
CA LEU A 206 12.89 -12.08 -20.69
C LEU A 206 12.15 -12.98 -19.68
N VAL A 207 12.67 -14.20 -19.51
CA VAL A 207 12.08 -15.20 -18.62
C VAL A 207 12.64 -15.04 -17.22
N PHE A 208 11.76 -14.82 -16.25
CA PHE A 208 12.10 -14.85 -14.83
C PHE A 208 11.57 -16.13 -14.19
N ILE A 209 12.41 -16.78 -13.39
CA ILE A 209 12.05 -17.97 -12.63
C ILE A 209 12.28 -17.66 -11.16
N PHE A 210 11.21 -17.61 -10.38
CA PHE A 210 11.30 -17.56 -8.93
C PHE A 210 11.22 -18.95 -8.35
N ARG A 211 12.10 -19.26 -7.42
CA ARG A 211 12.14 -20.52 -6.67
C ARG A 211 12.14 -20.25 -5.18
N GLU A 212 11.22 -20.86 -4.46
CA GLU A 212 11.20 -20.84 -2.99
C GLU A 212 11.46 -22.23 -2.44
N GLN A 213 12.42 -22.33 -1.56
CA GLN A 213 12.72 -23.60 -0.88
C GLN A 213 11.74 -23.82 0.29
N GLN A 214 10.97 -24.89 0.20
CA GLN A 214 10.11 -25.38 1.29
C GLN A 214 10.54 -26.79 1.71
N GLY A 215 11.35 -26.84 2.78
CA GLY A 215 12.02 -28.08 3.22
C GLY A 215 12.99 -28.60 2.16
N ALA A 216 12.78 -29.83 1.67
CA ALA A 216 13.59 -30.44 0.61
C ALA A 216 13.11 -30.14 -0.82
N LYS A 217 12.03 -29.42 -1.00
CA LYS A 217 11.43 -29.13 -2.32
C LYS A 217 11.55 -27.64 -2.65
N PHE A 218 11.46 -27.34 -3.95
CA PHE A 218 11.35 -25.97 -4.45
C PHE A 218 9.99 -25.80 -5.11
N ILE A 219 9.26 -24.74 -4.72
CA ILE A 219 8.11 -24.23 -5.46
C ILE A 219 8.69 -23.26 -6.49
N GLN A 220 8.22 -23.37 -7.74
CA GLN A 220 8.74 -22.56 -8.83
C GLN A 220 7.61 -21.82 -9.55
N HIS A 221 7.84 -20.53 -9.82
CA HIS A 221 6.98 -19.67 -10.63
C HIS A 221 7.78 -19.17 -11.83
N GLU A 222 7.26 -19.38 -13.02
CA GLU A 222 7.83 -18.84 -14.25
C GLU A 222 7.00 -17.65 -14.69
N ILE A 223 7.65 -16.53 -14.99
CA ILE A 223 7.03 -15.25 -15.33
C ILE A 223 7.68 -14.73 -16.60
N VAL A 224 6.86 -14.54 -17.63
CA VAL A 224 7.29 -13.99 -18.92
C VAL A 224 6.13 -13.26 -19.58
N TYR A 225 6.43 -12.17 -20.28
CA TYR A 225 5.52 -11.44 -21.17
C TYR A 225 6.22 -11.30 -22.52
N GLU A 226 5.81 -12.10 -23.50
CA GLU A 226 6.48 -12.15 -24.82
C GLU A 226 6.45 -10.79 -25.54
N ASN A 227 5.32 -10.07 -25.47
CA ASN A 227 5.15 -8.74 -26.01
C ASN A 227 5.06 -7.65 -24.92
N GLY A 228 5.68 -7.90 -23.77
CA GLY A 228 5.86 -6.95 -22.69
C GLY A 228 4.57 -6.27 -22.20
N ILE A 229 4.58 -4.94 -22.16
CA ILE A 229 3.46 -4.11 -21.67
C ILE A 229 2.15 -4.34 -22.46
N ARG A 230 2.22 -4.76 -23.72
CA ARG A 230 1.04 -5.03 -24.54
C ARG A 230 0.28 -6.26 -24.05
N ASP A 231 1.00 -7.35 -23.75
CA ASP A 231 0.40 -8.58 -23.23
C ASP A 231 -0.17 -8.35 -21.83
N TYR A 232 0.53 -7.57 -21.03
CA TYR A 232 0.07 -7.23 -19.68
C TYR A 232 -1.24 -6.42 -19.70
N VAL A 233 -1.36 -5.41 -20.55
CA VAL A 233 -2.60 -4.64 -20.71
C VAL A 233 -3.74 -5.55 -21.21
N ASN A 234 -3.48 -6.42 -22.22
CA ASN A 234 -4.46 -7.37 -22.72
C ASN A 234 -4.96 -8.33 -21.62
N GLN A 235 -4.05 -8.86 -20.83
CA GLN A 235 -4.37 -9.76 -19.72
C GLN A 235 -5.21 -9.06 -18.63
N THR A 236 -4.85 -7.80 -18.30
CA THR A 236 -5.52 -7.02 -17.25
C THR A 236 -6.97 -6.71 -17.62
N VAL A 237 -7.23 -6.39 -18.88
CA VAL A 237 -8.57 -5.97 -19.34
C VAL A 237 -9.44 -7.15 -19.74
N GLY A 238 -8.86 -8.19 -20.34
CA GLY A 238 -9.61 -9.32 -20.87
C GLY A 238 -10.68 -8.87 -21.88
N GLU A 239 -11.91 -9.32 -21.67
CA GLU A 239 -13.07 -8.95 -22.51
C GLU A 239 -13.75 -7.63 -22.09
N GLU A 240 -13.37 -7.05 -20.94
CA GLU A 240 -14.02 -5.88 -20.35
C GLU A 240 -13.47 -4.55 -20.88
N LYS A 241 -13.46 -4.36 -22.20
CA LYS A 241 -12.87 -3.21 -22.89
C LYS A 241 -13.87 -2.38 -23.69
N LEU A 242 -13.73 -1.07 -23.66
CA LEU A 242 -14.46 -0.11 -24.49
C LEU A 242 -13.76 0.14 -25.81
N SER A 243 -12.46 -0.08 -25.87
CA SER A 243 -11.61 0.13 -27.02
C SER A 243 -10.64 -1.03 -27.25
N SER A 244 -10.13 -1.17 -28.44
CA SER A 244 -9.01 -2.09 -28.74
C SER A 244 -7.75 -1.67 -27.99
N VAL A 245 -6.90 -2.65 -27.62
CA VAL A 245 -5.60 -2.36 -27.00
C VAL A 245 -4.67 -1.78 -28.06
N GLN A 246 -4.21 -0.56 -27.81
CA GLN A 246 -3.24 0.15 -28.64
C GLN A 246 -1.84 -0.06 -28.08
N PHE A 247 -0.87 -0.16 -28.98
CA PHE A 247 0.54 -0.13 -28.65
C PHE A 247 1.24 0.91 -29.51
N TRP A 248 1.81 1.92 -28.87
CA TRP A 248 2.49 3.03 -29.53
C TRP A 248 3.94 3.09 -29.09
N GLN A 249 4.81 3.44 -30.01
CA GLN A 249 6.24 3.60 -29.72
C GLN A 249 6.82 4.79 -30.47
N THR A 250 7.81 5.43 -29.87
CA THR A 250 8.58 6.51 -30.51
C THR A 250 9.98 6.58 -29.93
N GLU A 251 10.89 7.11 -30.73
CA GLU A 251 12.22 7.50 -30.26
C GLU A 251 12.43 8.98 -30.59
N ARG A 252 12.99 9.73 -29.64
CA ARG A 252 13.24 11.17 -29.76
C ARG A 252 14.63 11.49 -29.25
N LYS A 253 15.24 12.53 -29.81
CA LYS A 253 16.51 13.07 -29.39
C LYS A 253 16.36 14.56 -29.05
N GLY A 254 16.89 14.97 -27.90
CA GLY A 254 16.81 16.35 -27.44
C GLY A 254 17.55 16.55 -26.13
N ARG A 255 17.31 17.68 -25.47
CA ARG A 255 18.01 18.10 -24.25
C ARG A 255 17.09 18.79 -23.26
N ASP A 256 17.40 18.73 -21.96
CA ASP A 256 16.62 19.39 -20.92
C ASP A 256 16.83 20.93 -20.90
N ARG A 257 18.02 21.41 -21.30
CA ARG A 257 18.40 22.82 -21.41
C ARG A 257 19.42 23.00 -22.56
N GLU A 258 19.54 24.22 -23.08
CA GLU A 258 20.44 24.54 -24.20
C GLU A 258 21.93 24.26 -23.89
N ASP A 259 22.34 24.41 -22.62
CA ASP A 259 23.70 24.15 -22.14
C ASP A 259 24.02 22.67 -21.84
N LYS A 260 23.07 21.78 -22.01
CA LYS A 260 23.24 20.34 -21.75
C LYS A 260 23.37 19.54 -23.05
N PRO A 261 24.07 18.40 -23.01
CA PRO A 261 24.16 17.52 -24.18
C PRO A 261 22.79 16.95 -24.54
N GLU A 262 22.62 16.67 -25.81
CA GLU A 262 21.45 15.92 -26.29
C GLU A 262 21.53 14.46 -25.86
N TYR A 263 20.36 13.86 -25.64
CA TYR A 263 20.23 12.46 -25.30
C TYR A 263 19.01 11.80 -25.96
N ASN A 264 19.04 10.50 -26.07
CA ASN A 264 17.97 9.71 -26.68
C ASN A 264 16.91 9.35 -25.62
N VAL A 265 15.63 9.38 -26.04
CA VAL A 265 14.49 8.90 -25.25
C VAL A 265 13.66 7.97 -26.12
N LYS A 266 13.45 6.74 -25.65
CA LYS A 266 12.52 5.78 -26.24
C LYS A 266 11.27 5.69 -25.36
N ILE A 267 10.09 5.72 -25.94
CA ILE A 267 8.79 5.68 -25.24
C ILE A 267 7.94 4.60 -25.86
N ASN A 268 7.50 3.64 -25.05
CA ASN A 268 6.54 2.62 -25.38
C ASN A 268 5.29 2.83 -24.51
N ALA A 269 4.10 2.84 -25.11
CA ALA A 269 2.84 2.98 -24.43
C ALA A 269 1.87 1.91 -24.88
N ALA A 270 1.32 1.13 -23.94
CA ALA A 270 0.22 0.22 -24.18
C ALA A 270 -1.00 0.71 -23.42
N LEU A 271 -2.14 0.83 -24.09
CA LEU A 271 -3.35 1.38 -23.46
C LEU A 271 -4.63 0.84 -24.10
N CYS A 272 -5.68 0.92 -23.30
CA CYS A 272 -7.06 0.83 -23.77
C CYS A 272 -7.98 1.51 -22.77
N PHE A 273 -9.25 1.61 -23.08
CA PHE A 273 -10.26 2.13 -22.16
C PHE A 273 -11.22 1.01 -21.74
N SER A 274 -11.62 1.04 -20.46
CA SER A 274 -12.55 0.09 -19.85
C SER A 274 -13.43 0.81 -18.84
N ASN A 275 -14.68 0.36 -18.68
CA ASN A 275 -15.59 0.89 -17.67
C ASN A 275 -15.58 0.06 -16.37
N LYS A 276 -14.78 -1.00 -16.30
CA LYS A 276 -14.70 -1.90 -15.15
C LYS A 276 -13.29 -2.06 -14.60
N ARG A 277 -12.27 -1.79 -15.40
CA ARG A 277 -10.86 -1.94 -15.04
C ARG A 277 -10.13 -0.64 -15.21
N THR A 278 -9.27 -0.33 -14.25
CA THR A 278 -8.37 0.82 -14.31
C THR A 278 -6.96 0.37 -13.96
N LEU A 279 -5.98 0.86 -14.70
CA LEU A 279 -4.56 0.62 -14.42
C LEU A 279 -3.77 1.82 -14.91
N LYS A 280 -2.82 2.29 -14.10
CA LYS A 280 -1.85 3.30 -14.53
C LYS A 280 -0.50 2.96 -13.94
N GLU A 281 0.39 2.48 -14.79
CA GLU A 281 1.74 2.15 -14.39
C GLU A 281 2.74 2.85 -15.29
N TYR A 282 3.79 3.36 -14.68
CA TYR A 282 4.85 4.11 -15.33
C TYR A 282 6.19 3.49 -14.98
N TYR A 283 7.00 3.26 -16.02
CA TYR A 283 8.32 2.69 -15.88
C TYR A 283 9.35 3.57 -16.60
N HIS A 284 10.53 3.68 -16.05
CA HIS A 284 11.66 4.34 -16.69
C HIS A 284 12.95 3.59 -16.45
N ASN A 285 13.67 3.24 -17.54
CA ASN A 285 14.83 2.34 -17.50
C ASN A 285 14.55 1.10 -16.65
N SER A 286 13.40 0.45 -16.90
CA SER A 286 12.84 -0.70 -16.16
C SER A 286 12.53 -0.47 -14.67
N SER A 287 12.80 0.69 -14.09
CA SER A 287 12.38 1.05 -12.74
C SER A 287 10.90 1.44 -12.71
N TRP A 288 10.15 0.86 -11.79
CA TRP A 288 8.77 1.25 -11.56
C TRP A 288 8.71 2.61 -10.86
N LEU A 289 7.97 3.55 -11.45
CA LEU A 289 7.81 4.90 -10.92
C LEU A 289 6.56 4.97 -10.03
N GLU A 290 6.70 4.53 -8.79
CA GLU A 290 5.60 4.51 -7.81
C GLU A 290 4.93 5.89 -7.65
N HIS A 291 5.70 6.96 -7.75
CA HIS A 291 5.21 8.34 -7.62
C HIS A 291 4.94 9.01 -8.98
N GLY A 292 4.93 8.23 -10.07
CA GLY A 292 4.59 8.67 -11.43
C GLY A 292 5.57 9.67 -12.06
N GLY A 293 5.78 10.83 -11.44
CA GLY A 293 6.72 11.85 -11.93
C GLY A 293 6.34 12.45 -13.29
N VAL A 294 7.34 12.62 -14.16
CA VAL A 294 7.18 13.17 -15.51
C VAL A 294 6.21 12.39 -16.39
N PRO A 295 6.24 11.04 -16.46
CA PRO A 295 5.32 10.29 -17.31
C PRO A 295 3.85 10.47 -16.90
N GLU A 296 3.56 10.50 -15.61
CA GLU A 296 2.20 10.75 -15.13
C GLU A 296 1.72 12.14 -15.51
N ARG A 297 2.56 13.18 -15.31
CA ARG A 297 2.20 14.55 -15.66
C ARG A 297 1.97 14.72 -17.16
N ALA A 298 2.79 14.07 -18.00
CA ALA A 298 2.65 14.08 -19.44
C ALA A 298 1.33 13.40 -19.87
N THR A 299 1.02 12.25 -19.29
CA THR A 299 -0.24 11.54 -19.51
C THR A 299 -1.44 12.44 -19.18
N ARG A 300 -1.46 13.04 -17.99
CA ARG A 300 -2.53 13.96 -17.57
C ARG A 300 -2.74 15.07 -18.57
N THR A 301 -1.64 15.68 -19.02
CA THR A 301 -1.70 16.82 -19.96
C THR A 301 -2.20 16.37 -21.33
N ALA A 302 -1.67 15.28 -21.88
CA ALA A 302 -1.99 14.82 -23.22
C ALA A 302 -3.44 14.30 -23.34
N PHE A 303 -3.82 13.41 -22.42
CA PHE A 303 -5.14 12.76 -22.47
C PHE A 303 -6.29 13.76 -22.23
N VAL A 304 -6.16 14.64 -21.24
CA VAL A 304 -7.19 15.66 -21.00
C VAL A 304 -7.33 16.58 -22.20
N ALA A 305 -6.22 17.03 -22.79
CA ALA A 305 -6.26 17.95 -23.91
C ALA A 305 -6.93 17.33 -25.15
N GLN A 306 -6.58 16.10 -25.51
CA GLN A 306 -7.10 15.47 -26.73
C GLN A 306 -8.55 14.99 -26.57
N ILE A 307 -8.92 14.42 -25.42
CA ILE A 307 -10.29 13.99 -25.16
C ILE A 307 -11.21 15.21 -25.05
N ASP A 308 -10.80 16.30 -24.38
CA ASP A 308 -11.55 17.55 -24.33
C ASP A 308 -11.75 18.17 -25.73
N ALA A 309 -10.71 18.16 -26.56
CA ALA A 309 -10.79 18.63 -27.94
C ALA A 309 -11.81 17.79 -28.75
N TYR A 310 -11.74 16.47 -28.64
CA TYR A 310 -12.67 15.57 -29.32
C TYR A 310 -14.13 15.76 -28.87
N ILE A 311 -14.37 15.86 -27.57
CA ILE A 311 -15.72 16.12 -27.00
C ILE A 311 -16.29 17.44 -27.51
N LYS A 312 -15.44 18.49 -27.61
CA LYS A 312 -15.86 19.81 -28.15
C LYS A 312 -16.17 19.72 -29.65
N GLN A 313 -15.28 19.09 -30.42
CA GLN A 313 -15.45 18.94 -31.87
C GLN A 313 -16.72 18.16 -32.21
N THR A 314 -17.08 17.18 -31.39
CA THR A 314 -18.28 16.34 -31.57
C THR A 314 -19.54 16.90 -30.88
N ASN A 315 -19.45 18.11 -30.28
CA ASN A 315 -20.53 18.80 -29.59
C ASN A 315 -21.23 17.96 -28.49
N LYS A 316 -20.47 17.12 -27.78
CA LYS A 316 -21.01 16.23 -26.73
C LYS A 316 -21.19 16.92 -25.37
N TYR A 317 -20.59 18.09 -25.16
CA TYR A 317 -20.84 18.92 -23.96
C TYR A 317 -22.26 19.52 -24.00
N LYS A 318 -22.91 19.58 -22.84
CA LYS A 318 -24.14 20.35 -22.66
C LYS A 318 -23.81 21.84 -22.54
N ASN A 319 -24.82 22.69 -22.75
CA ASN A 319 -24.65 24.14 -22.58
C ASN A 319 -24.17 24.45 -21.15
N ASN A 320 -23.12 25.29 -21.04
CA ASN A 320 -22.48 25.68 -19.77
C ASN A 320 -21.86 24.51 -18.97
N GLU A 321 -21.57 23.40 -19.61
CA GLU A 321 -20.88 22.28 -18.96
C GLU A 321 -19.38 22.57 -18.81
N SER A 322 -18.79 22.33 -17.63
CA SER A 322 -17.36 22.50 -17.37
C SER A 322 -16.53 21.51 -18.20
N LYS A 323 -15.23 21.77 -18.34
CA LYS A 323 -14.28 20.84 -18.98
C LYS A 323 -14.12 19.56 -18.15
N ILE A 324 -13.71 18.49 -18.83
CA ILE A 324 -13.23 17.27 -18.16
C ILE A 324 -11.95 17.54 -17.39
N THR A 325 -11.71 16.71 -16.39
CA THR A 325 -10.45 16.64 -15.64
C THR A 325 -9.79 15.29 -15.85
N PHE A 326 -8.56 15.12 -15.41
CA PHE A 326 -7.90 13.82 -15.53
C PHE A 326 -8.60 12.75 -14.67
N SER A 327 -9.21 13.11 -13.56
CA SER A 327 -9.99 12.15 -12.75
C SER A 327 -11.12 11.50 -13.54
N ASP A 328 -11.74 12.21 -14.48
CA ASP A 328 -12.79 11.67 -15.32
C ASP A 328 -12.28 10.67 -16.37
N VAL A 329 -11.03 10.87 -16.81
CA VAL A 329 -10.34 10.00 -17.76
C VAL A 329 -9.76 8.76 -17.05
N GLU A 330 -9.11 8.97 -15.91
CA GLU A 330 -8.42 7.88 -15.19
C GLU A 330 -9.36 6.78 -14.69
N GLU A 331 -10.63 7.09 -14.43
CA GLU A 331 -11.64 6.12 -14.02
C GLU A 331 -11.99 5.08 -15.11
N CYS A 332 -11.59 5.31 -16.36
CA CYS A 332 -11.77 4.35 -17.44
C CYS A 332 -10.50 4.06 -18.25
N LEU A 333 -9.34 4.50 -17.78
CA LEU A 333 -8.07 4.34 -18.47
C LEU A 333 -7.26 3.15 -17.92
N VAL A 334 -6.85 2.27 -18.82
CA VAL A 334 -5.84 1.25 -18.58
C VAL A 334 -4.61 1.60 -19.40
N LEU A 335 -3.51 1.95 -18.76
CA LEU A 335 -2.31 2.49 -19.39
C LEU A 335 -1.05 1.98 -18.70
N VAL A 336 -0.12 1.50 -19.49
CA VAL A 336 1.26 1.23 -19.08
C VAL A 336 2.20 1.98 -19.99
N ILE A 337 3.08 2.81 -19.42
CA ILE A 337 4.14 3.50 -20.17
C ILE A 337 5.49 2.99 -19.68
N SER A 338 6.30 2.48 -20.61
CA SER A 338 7.70 2.14 -20.38
C SER A 338 8.57 3.07 -21.23
N SER A 339 9.41 3.86 -20.56
CA SER A 339 10.32 4.80 -21.22
C SER A 339 11.76 4.51 -20.87
N PHE A 340 12.66 4.86 -21.78
CA PHE A 340 14.10 4.66 -21.63
C PHE A 340 14.83 5.93 -22.05
N SER A 341 15.87 6.31 -21.32
CA SER A 341 16.73 7.42 -21.72
C SER A 341 18.18 7.17 -21.32
N THR A 342 19.10 7.71 -22.12
CA THR A 342 20.54 7.64 -21.85
C THR A 342 21.00 8.63 -20.78
N VAL A 343 20.15 9.63 -20.44
CA VAL A 343 20.36 10.56 -19.33
C VAL A 343 19.09 10.65 -18.50
N THR A 344 19.17 10.27 -17.24
CA THR A 344 18.02 10.25 -16.34
C THR A 344 18.30 11.08 -15.09
N SER A 345 17.35 11.94 -14.71
CA SER A 345 17.33 12.66 -13.45
C SER A 345 16.23 12.10 -12.56
N TYR A 346 16.60 11.27 -11.62
CA TYR A 346 15.68 10.78 -10.58
C TYR A 346 15.49 11.82 -9.48
N GLU A 347 14.32 11.85 -8.86
CA GLU A 347 14.02 12.73 -7.73
C GLU A 347 14.85 12.34 -6.49
N ASN A 348 15.07 11.04 -6.30
CA ASN A 348 15.86 10.48 -5.19
C ASN A 348 16.51 9.14 -5.59
N GLN A 349 17.34 8.57 -4.67
CA GLN A 349 18.07 7.33 -4.91
C GLN A 349 17.14 6.11 -5.09
N THR A 350 15.94 6.12 -4.52
CA THR A 350 14.98 5.01 -4.64
C THR A 350 14.32 4.92 -6.03
N LYS A 351 14.63 5.84 -6.94
CA LYS A 351 14.22 5.84 -8.36
C LYS A 351 12.70 5.83 -8.60
N LYS A 352 11.89 6.30 -7.64
CA LYS A 352 10.41 6.25 -7.70
C LYS A 352 9.77 7.35 -8.56
N ALA A 353 10.50 8.36 -8.99
CA ALA A 353 10.06 9.42 -9.90
C ALA A 353 11.22 10.00 -10.71
N ILE A 354 10.94 10.48 -11.93
CA ILE A 354 11.89 11.20 -12.78
C ILE A 354 11.44 12.64 -13.01
N THR A 355 12.41 13.55 -13.28
CA THR A 355 12.18 15.00 -13.34
C THR A 355 12.57 15.65 -14.68
N ASN A 356 13.13 14.91 -15.64
CA ASN A 356 13.64 15.41 -16.91
C ASN A 356 12.59 16.20 -17.73
N LYS A 357 12.92 17.43 -18.10
CA LYS A 357 12.04 18.33 -18.87
C LYS A 357 11.81 17.83 -20.29
N PHE A 358 12.87 17.41 -20.97
CA PHE A 358 12.76 16.94 -22.35
C PHE A 358 11.93 15.66 -22.46
N ILE A 359 12.02 14.73 -21.48
CA ILE A 359 11.19 13.53 -21.44
C ILE A 359 9.71 13.91 -21.33
N TYR A 360 9.38 14.92 -20.51
CA TYR A 360 8.01 15.44 -20.40
C TYR A 360 7.49 15.96 -21.74
N GLU A 361 8.25 16.84 -22.40
CA GLU A 361 7.87 17.47 -23.68
C GLU A 361 7.69 16.40 -24.77
N ALA A 362 8.67 15.51 -24.92
CA ALA A 362 8.63 14.43 -25.89
C ALA A 362 7.42 13.49 -25.68
N MET A 363 7.10 13.19 -24.42
CA MET A 363 5.99 12.30 -24.06
C MET A 363 4.64 12.98 -24.28
N VAL A 364 4.49 14.27 -23.94
CA VAL A 364 3.26 15.04 -24.20
C VAL A 364 2.98 15.10 -25.68
N ASP A 365 3.95 15.45 -26.49
CA ASP A 365 3.78 15.57 -27.95
C ASP A 365 3.47 14.23 -28.60
N PHE A 366 4.18 13.19 -28.19
CA PHE A 366 3.93 11.83 -28.65
C PHE A 366 2.52 11.35 -28.33
N LEU A 367 2.11 11.42 -27.07
CA LEU A 367 0.78 10.94 -26.66
C LEU A 367 -0.35 11.75 -27.27
N ARG A 368 -0.20 13.08 -27.41
CA ARG A 368 -1.18 13.93 -28.10
C ARG A 368 -1.35 13.53 -29.53
N HIS A 369 -0.24 13.39 -30.26
CA HIS A 369 -0.29 13.01 -31.68
C HIS A 369 -0.93 11.64 -31.87
N GLN A 370 -0.52 10.65 -31.08
CA GLN A 370 -1.06 9.28 -31.19
C GLN A 370 -2.56 9.22 -30.86
N LEU A 371 -3.00 9.94 -29.82
CA LEU A 371 -4.43 10.03 -29.47
C LEU A 371 -5.24 10.73 -30.57
N GLU A 372 -4.71 11.78 -31.19
CA GLU A 372 -5.37 12.47 -32.28
C GLU A 372 -5.57 11.54 -33.48
N VAL A 373 -4.50 10.88 -33.93
CA VAL A 373 -4.55 9.88 -35.02
C VAL A 373 -5.54 8.76 -34.68
N TYR A 374 -5.44 8.21 -33.49
CA TYR A 374 -6.31 7.13 -33.04
C TYR A 374 -7.80 7.52 -33.05
N PHE A 375 -8.13 8.71 -32.59
CA PHE A 375 -9.54 9.19 -32.57
C PHE A 375 -10.09 9.48 -33.99
N ILE A 376 -9.24 9.86 -34.92
CA ILE A 376 -9.63 10.04 -36.33
C ILE A 376 -9.89 8.69 -36.99
N GLU A 377 -8.98 7.75 -36.81
CA GLU A 377 -9.04 6.42 -37.43
C GLU A 377 -10.13 5.52 -36.82
N ASN A 378 -10.38 5.64 -35.50
CA ASN A 378 -11.29 4.77 -34.76
C ASN A 378 -12.45 5.53 -34.14
N LYS A 379 -13.19 6.29 -34.95
CA LYS A 379 -14.27 7.18 -34.50
C LYS A 379 -15.29 6.50 -33.58
N ALA A 380 -15.68 5.26 -33.85
CA ALA A 380 -16.65 4.52 -33.05
C ALA A 380 -16.14 4.23 -31.61
N GLU A 381 -14.84 3.94 -31.47
CA GLU A 381 -14.21 3.75 -30.15
C GLU A 381 -14.00 5.10 -29.46
N ALA A 382 -13.57 6.14 -30.19
CA ALA A 382 -13.45 7.50 -29.67
C ALA A 382 -14.76 8.05 -29.10
N ASP A 383 -15.87 7.77 -29.78
CA ASP A 383 -17.21 8.11 -29.29
C ASP A 383 -17.57 7.42 -27.97
N LYS A 384 -17.29 6.11 -27.87
CA LYS A 384 -17.50 5.34 -26.62
C LYS A 384 -16.64 5.88 -25.46
N ILE A 385 -15.37 6.20 -25.74
CA ILE A 385 -14.43 6.78 -24.78
C ILE A 385 -14.95 8.13 -24.27
N ALA A 386 -15.32 9.03 -25.21
CA ALA A 386 -15.83 10.35 -24.89
C ALA A 386 -17.12 10.27 -24.04
N ASP A 387 -18.03 9.36 -24.39
CA ASP A 387 -19.27 9.15 -23.66
C ASP A 387 -19.00 8.62 -22.24
N GLN A 388 -18.09 7.65 -22.09
CA GLN A 388 -17.72 7.14 -20.76
C GLN A 388 -17.05 8.21 -19.90
N VAL A 389 -16.12 9.00 -20.44
CA VAL A 389 -15.46 10.10 -19.73
C VAL A 389 -16.49 11.15 -19.29
N LEU A 390 -17.51 11.45 -20.12
CA LEU A 390 -18.60 12.34 -19.73
C LEU A 390 -19.50 11.75 -18.66
N ILE A 391 -19.74 10.44 -18.67
CA ILE A 391 -20.47 9.73 -17.61
C ILE A 391 -19.71 9.87 -16.29
N ASN A 392 -18.42 9.56 -16.27
CA ASN A 392 -17.57 9.68 -15.09
C ASN A 392 -17.57 11.11 -14.54
N LYS A 393 -17.38 12.11 -15.42
CA LYS A 393 -17.43 13.53 -15.06
C LYS A 393 -18.77 13.92 -14.42
N ARG A 394 -19.87 13.56 -15.06
CA ARG A 394 -21.22 13.93 -14.56
C ARG A 394 -21.53 13.23 -13.23
N SER A 395 -21.05 12.00 -13.05
CA SER A 395 -21.13 11.28 -11.77
C SER A 395 -20.33 12.00 -10.69
N ARG A 396 -19.06 12.34 -10.96
CA ARG A 396 -18.21 13.10 -10.05
C ARG A 396 -18.83 14.45 -9.67
N GLU A 397 -19.26 15.25 -10.65
CA GLU A 397 -19.86 16.56 -10.39
C GLU A 397 -21.18 16.46 -9.59
N ARG A 398 -21.99 15.42 -9.84
CA ARG A 398 -23.17 15.15 -9.03
C ARG A 398 -22.81 14.87 -7.59
N SER A 399 -21.86 13.97 -7.36
CA SER A 399 -21.36 13.64 -6.02
C SER A 399 -20.77 14.86 -5.31
N GLU A 400 -20.04 15.72 -6.03
CA GLU A 400 -19.48 16.97 -5.47
C GLU A 400 -20.57 17.98 -5.09
N ARG A 401 -21.62 18.15 -5.92
CA ARG A 401 -22.75 19.03 -5.61
C ARG A 401 -23.51 18.54 -4.38
N GLU A 402 -23.79 17.25 -4.29
CA GLU A 402 -24.43 16.63 -3.13
C GLU A 402 -23.59 16.87 -1.87
N ARG A 403 -22.27 16.69 -1.97
CA ARG A 403 -21.32 16.96 -0.88
C ARG A 403 -21.32 18.42 -0.43
N VAL A 404 -21.33 19.39 -1.36
CA VAL A 404 -21.40 20.82 -1.03
C VAL A 404 -22.71 21.17 -0.34
N ASN A 405 -23.84 20.60 -0.78
CA ASN A 405 -25.13 20.80 -0.16
C ASN A 405 -25.16 20.24 1.27
N ILE A 406 -24.58 19.05 1.47
CA ILE A 406 -24.41 18.44 2.79
C ILE A 406 -23.55 19.32 3.69
N LYS A 407 -22.41 19.83 3.16
CA LYS A 407 -21.52 20.74 3.89
C LYS A 407 -22.25 22.00 4.37
N LYS A 408 -23.05 22.63 3.49
CA LYS A 408 -23.89 23.79 3.85
C LYS A 408 -24.91 23.44 4.91
N ALA A 409 -25.58 22.29 4.80
CA ALA A 409 -26.55 21.82 5.79
C ALA A 409 -25.90 21.57 7.16
N LEU A 410 -24.68 20.98 7.20
CA LEU A 410 -23.94 20.74 8.44
C LEU A 410 -23.36 22.03 9.07
N GLN A 411 -22.91 23.00 8.25
CA GLN A 411 -22.44 24.30 8.76
C GLN A 411 -23.56 25.14 9.38
N THR A 412 -24.77 25.03 8.85
CA THR A 412 -25.98 25.70 9.43
C THR A 412 -26.40 25.04 10.76
N SER A 413 -25.97 23.79 11.00
CA SER A 413 -26.36 23.01 12.19
C SER A 413 -25.43 23.16 13.40
N ASN A 414 -24.30 23.85 13.26
CA ASN A 414 -23.34 24.02 14.38
C ASN A 414 -23.88 24.82 15.58
N SER A 415 -25.06 25.43 15.47
CA SER A 415 -25.75 26.10 16.58
C SER A 415 -26.79 25.22 17.31
N LEU A 416 -26.86 23.92 17.03
CA LEU A 416 -27.99 23.05 17.38
C LEU A 416 -27.63 21.83 18.25
N LEU A 417 -26.54 21.90 19.06
CA LEU A 417 -26.24 20.83 20.02
C LEU A 417 -27.32 20.64 21.10
N ASP A 418 -28.09 21.67 21.37
CA ASP A 418 -29.14 21.64 22.40
C ASP A 418 -30.38 20.79 22.00
N ARG A 419 -30.34 20.12 20.82
CA ARG A 419 -31.52 19.41 20.29
C ARG A 419 -31.22 17.99 19.74
N VAL A 420 -30.15 17.33 20.18
CA VAL A 420 -30.00 15.90 19.88
C VAL A 420 -30.83 15.10 20.88
N ASP A 421 -31.91 14.47 20.38
CA ASP A 421 -32.84 13.73 21.22
C ASP A 421 -32.09 12.61 21.99
N LYS A 422 -32.38 12.54 23.31
CA LYS A 422 -31.82 11.54 24.24
C LYS A 422 -30.28 11.50 24.38
N PHE A 423 -29.56 12.46 23.82
CA PHE A 423 -28.15 12.60 24.14
C PHE A 423 -27.98 13.08 25.58
N VAL A 424 -27.13 12.38 26.34
CA VAL A 424 -26.85 12.69 27.74
C VAL A 424 -25.38 13.09 27.86
N ASP A 425 -25.11 14.41 27.89
CA ASP A 425 -23.74 14.93 27.95
C ASP A 425 -23.09 14.72 29.33
N CYS A 426 -21.78 14.87 29.41
CA CYS A 426 -20.99 14.91 30.66
C CYS A 426 -20.70 16.37 31.08
N ARG A 427 -20.22 16.54 32.32
CA ARG A 427 -19.98 17.88 32.87
C ARG A 427 -18.65 18.48 32.42
N SER A 428 -17.60 17.63 32.28
CA SER A 428 -16.28 18.08 31.88
C SER A 428 -16.32 18.68 30.48
N LYS A 429 -15.51 19.71 30.27
CA LYS A 429 -15.25 20.31 28.94
C LYS A 429 -13.87 19.94 28.42
N ASP A 430 -13.06 19.25 29.22
CA ASP A 430 -11.73 18.79 28.85
C ASP A 430 -11.84 17.56 27.93
N VAL A 431 -11.51 17.76 26.65
CA VAL A 431 -11.60 16.76 25.59
C VAL A 431 -10.74 15.53 25.89
N GLU A 432 -9.60 15.69 26.54
CA GLU A 432 -8.68 14.57 26.83
C GLU A 432 -9.25 13.57 27.84
N THR A 433 -10.21 14.00 28.65
CA THR A 433 -10.86 13.13 29.65
C THR A 433 -12.22 12.61 29.22
N ARG A 434 -12.89 13.28 28.26
CA ARG A 434 -14.27 12.98 27.86
C ARG A 434 -14.37 11.69 27.06
N GLU A 435 -15.36 10.86 27.38
CA GLU A 435 -15.68 9.61 26.69
C GLU A 435 -17.12 9.62 26.21
N LEU A 436 -17.37 9.15 24.97
CA LEU A 436 -18.70 8.98 24.41
C LEU A 436 -19.04 7.50 24.34
N PHE A 437 -20.11 7.09 24.99
CA PHE A 437 -20.69 5.76 24.84
C PHE A 437 -21.84 5.79 23.83
N ILE A 438 -21.75 4.99 22.79
CA ILE A 438 -22.84 4.76 21.84
C ILE A 438 -23.49 3.45 22.26
N VAL A 439 -24.70 3.50 22.80
CA VAL A 439 -25.38 2.34 23.41
C VAL A 439 -26.59 1.88 22.59
N GLU A 440 -26.92 0.60 22.68
CA GLU A 440 -28.03 -0.01 21.96
C GLU A 440 -29.38 0.25 22.69
N GLY A 441 -30.20 1.11 22.09
CA GLY A 441 -31.57 1.34 22.53
C GLY A 441 -31.73 2.18 23.81
N ASP A 442 -32.98 2.44 24.12
CA ASP A 442 -33.38 3.27 25.27
C ASP A 442 -33.22 2.57 26.60
N SER A 443 -33.37 1.24 26.61
CA SER A 443 -33.20 0.42 27.82
C SER A 443 -31.77 0.49 28.33
N ALA A 444 -30.79 0.31 27.42
CA ALA A 444 -29.37 0.44 27.75
C ALA A 444 -29.02 1.89 28.18
N LEU A 445 -29.63 2.91 27.55
CA LEU A 445 -29.45 4.29 27.97
C LEU A 445 -29.80 4.48 29.46
N GLY A 446 -30.91 3.86 29.92
CA GLY A 446 -31.35 3.95 31.32
C GLY A 446 -30.33 3.38 32.30
N SER A 447 -29.89 2.14 32.08
CA SER A 447 -28.91 1.45 32.92
C SER A 447 -27.54 2.13 32.88
N CYS A 448 -27.04 2.50 31.70
CA CYS A 448 -25.76 3.20 31.53
C CYS A 448 -25.77 4.60 32.15
N LYS A 449 -26.90 5.32 32.10
CA LYS A 449 -27.04 6.66 32.70
C LYS A 449 -26.88 6.61 34.22
N LEU A 450 -27.37 5.55 34.87
CA LEU A 450 -27.21 5.33 36.33
C LEU A 450 -25.81 4.86 36.69
N ALA A 451 -25.19 4.08 35.81
CA ALA A 451 -23.89 3.46 36.03
C ALA A 451 -22.68 4.37 35.72
N ARG A 452 -22.83 5.39 34.89
CA ARG A 452 -21.73 6.22 34.37
C ARG A 452 -21.13 7.14 35.42
N ASN A 453 -19.91 7.57 35.17
CA ASN A 453 -19.37 8.75 35.77
C ASN A 453 -19.83 10.01 35.01
N ALA A 454 -20.79 10.77 35.60
CA ALA A 454 -21.38 11.93 34.93
C ALA A 454 -20.37 13.07 34.72
N GLU A 455 -19.20 13.02 35.30
CA GLU A 455 -18.18 14.05 35.12
C GLU A 455 -17.61 14.02 33.71
N PHE A 456 -17.23 12.83 33.19
CA PHE A 456 -16.53 12.72 31.91
C PHE A 456 -17.15 11.75 30.93
N GLN A 457 -18.21 10.98 31.25
CA GLN A 457 -18.85 10.02 30.38
C GLN A 457 -20.19 10.53 29.86
N ALA A 458 -20.29 10.68 28.54
CA ALA A 458 -21.50 11.00 27.83
C ALA A 458 -22.08 9.74 27.16
N ILE A 459 -23.39 9.73 26.90
CA ILE A 459 -24.09 8.58 26.31
C ILE A 459 -25.07 9.05 25.21
N ILE A 460 -25.08 8.34 24.10
CA ILE A 460 -26.07 8.48 23.05
C ILE A 460 -26.67 7.10 22.70
N PRO A 461 -27.98 6.92 22.69
CA PRO A 461 -28.60 5.67 22.28
C PRO A 461 -28.78 5.61 20.76
N VAL A 462 -28.60 4.42 20.19
CA VAL A 462 -28.91 4.10 18.80
C VAL A 462 -30.10 3.15 18.82
N ARG A 463 -31.21 3.54 18.17
CA ARG A 463 -32.42 2.74 18.13
C ARG A 463 -32.47 1.85 16.89
N GLY A 464 -32.28 0.55 17.09
CA GLY A 464 -32.33 -0.45 16.02
C GLY A 464 -31.15 -0.36 15.04
N LYS A 465 -31.22 -1.12 13.97
CA LYS A 465 -30.16 -1.23 12.95
C LYS A 465 -30.09 0.06 12.14
N ILE A 466 -28.94 0.71 12.18
CA ILE A 466 -28.68 1.90 11.35
C ILE A 466 -28.51 1.51 9.88
N LEU A 467 -28.63 2.49 9.01
CA LEU A 467 -28.43 2.31 7.58
C LEU A 467 -27.00 1.80 7.27
N ASN A 468 -26.89 0.77 6.42
CA ASN A 468 -25.59 0.34 5.92
C ASN A 468 -24.98 1.44 5.04
N CYS A 469 -24.03 2.18 5.61
CA CYS A 469 -23.41 3.32 4.95
C CYS A 469 -22.53 2.94 3.75
N LEU A 470 -22.09 1.70 3.59
CA LEU A 470 -21.34 1.29 2.39
C LEU A 470 -22.25 1.15 1.16
N LYS A 471 -23.47 0.65 1.36
CA LYS A 471 -24.45 0.44 0.27
C LYS A 471 -25.28 1.67 -0.07
N ALA A 472 -25.54 2.50 0.91
CA ALA A 472 -26.44 3.64 0.75
C ALA A 472 -25.76 4.82 0.07
N ASP A 473 -26.50 5.53 -0.78
CA ASP A 473 -26.08 6.82 -1.33
C ASP A 473 -25.94 7.85 -0.20
N TYR A 474 -25.01 8.79 -0.36
CA TYR A 474 -24.78 9.84 0.62
C TYR A 474 -26.05 10.65 0.95
N GLU A 475 -26.93 10.85 -0.03
CA GLU A 475 -28.21 11.54 0.20
C GLU A 475 -29.08 10.80 1.23
N LYS A 476 -29.17 9.47 1.14
CA LYS A 476 -29.91 8.63 2.11
C LYS A 476 -29.20 8.61 3.47
N VAL A 477 -27.86 8.51 3.47
CA VAL A 477 -27.05 8.51 4.70
C VAL A 477 -27.31 9.77 5.52
N PHE A 478 -27.28 10.94 4.89
CA PHE A 478 -27.49 12.23 5.57
C PHE A 478 -28.95 12.63 5.81
N LYS A 479 -29.91 11.89 5.25
CA LYS A 479 -31.30 11.96 5.65
C LYS A 479 -31.61 11.13 6.90
N SER A 480 -30.72 10.21 7.28
CA SER A 480 -30.88 9.41 8.48
C SER A 480 -30.63 10.27 9.73
N GLU A 481 -31.69 10.43 10.54
CA GLU A 481 -31.62 11.20 11.79
C GLU A 481 -30.59 10.62 12.77
N ILE A 482 -30.50 9.29 12.88
CA ILE A 482 -29.54 8.61 13.76
C ILE A 482 -28.12 8.96 13.36
N ILE A 483 -27.78 8.86 12.06
CA ILE A 483 -26.43 9.14 11.55
C ILE A 483 -26.09 10.61 11.74
N THR A 484 -27.01 11.52 11.40
CA THR A 484 -26.77 12.96 11.57
C THR A 484 -26.62 13.37 13.04
N ASN A 485 -27.36 12.74 13.95
CA ASN A 485 -27.19 12.95 15.39
C ASN A 485 -25.85 12.45 15.90
N LEU A 486 -25.37 11.27 15.46
CA LEU A 486 -24.03 10.77 15.78
C LEU A 486 -22.93 11.73 15.29
N ILE A 487 -23.01 12.20 14.03
CA ILE A 487 -22.06 13.17 13.46
C ILE A 487 -22.05 14.46 14.29
N LYS A 488 -23.20 14.98 14.68
CA LYS A 488 -23.32 16.20 15.52
C LYS A 488 -22.69 16.00 16.88
N VAL A 489 -22.91 14.86 17.54
CA VAL A 489 -22.37 14.56 18.87
C VAL A 489 -20.84 14.36 18.80
N LEU A 490 -20.33 13.70 17.75
CA LEU A 490 -18.90 13.54 17.55
C LEU A 490 -18.18 14.89 17.36
N GLY A 491 -18.77 15.80 16.58
CA GLY A 491 -18.29 17.18 16.43
C GLY A 491 -17.20 17.40 15.38
N CYS A 492 -16.51 16.35 14.94
CA CYS A 492 -15.36 16.44 14.02
C CYS A 492 -15.75 16.56 12.53
N GLY A 493 -17.02 16.55 12.17
CA GLY A 493 -17.47 16.58 10.78
C GLY A 493 -17.34 15.22 10.08
N VAL A 494 -17.24 15.23 8.74
CA VAL A 494 -17.15 14.02 7.93
C VAL A 494 -16.04 14.12 6.88
N GLU A 495 -15.31 13.01 6.69
CA GLU A 495 -14.36 12.80 5.60
C GLU A 495 -15.10 12.14 4.44
N VAL A 496 -15.06 12.75 3.28
CA VAL A 496 -15.47 12.06 2.07
C VAL A 496 -14.22 11.83 1.24
N LYS A 497 -13.76 10.58 1.13
CA LYS A 497 -12.62 10.22 0.29
C LYS A 497 -12.97 10.54 -1.17
N SER A 498 -12.46 11.64 -1.68
CA SER A 498 -12.44 11.97 -3.11
C SER A 498 -11.00 12.28 -3.49
N LYS A 499 -10.47 11.52 -4.46
CA LYS A 499 -9.10 11.75 -4.98
C LYS A 499 -8.89 13.15 -5.57
N ALA A 500 -9.98 13.92 -5.83
CA ALA A 500 -9.95 15.18 -6.54
C ALA A 500 -9.84 16.43 -5.65
N ASN A 501 -10.02 16.39 -4.34
CA ASN A 501 -10.08 17.61 -3.52
C ASN A 501 -9.43 17.48 -2.14
N LYS A 502 -8.12 17.71 -2.07
CA LYS A 502 -7.39 17.85 -0.80
C LYS A 502 -7.81 19.06 0.05
N GLY A 503 -8.62 19.98 -0.46
CA GLY A 503 -8.96 21.26 0.19
C GLY A 503 -10.40 21.39 0.73
N LEU A 504 -11.25 20.38 0.60
CA LEU A 504 -12.69 20.46 0.93
C LEU A 504 -13.15 19.47 2.01
N ALA A 505 -12.24 18.82 2.74
CA ALA A 505 -12.61 18.01 3.88
C ALA A 505 -13.25 18.88 4.96
N THR A 506 -14.48 18.57 5.34
CA THR A 506 -15.15 19.20 6.50
C THR A 506 -14.72 18.54 7.80
N PHE A 507 -13.93 17.48 7.70
CA PHE A 507 -13.39 16.78 8.84
C PHE A 507 -12.25 17.58 9.47
N ASP A 508 -12.35 17.76 10.77
CA ASP A 508 -11.32 18.38 11.59
C ASP A 508 -11.19 17.56 12.87
N LEU A 509 -10.10 16.82 13.00
CA LEU A 509 -9.82 15.99 14.18
C LEU A 509 -9.73 16.83 15.44
N SER A 510 -9.25 18.07 15.35
CA SER A 510 -9.14 18.98 16.50
C SER A 510 -10.50 19.41 17.05
N ALA A 511 -11.56 19.30 16.25
CA ALA A 511 -12.94 19.56 16.64
C ALA A 511 -13.63 18.33 17.26
N LEU A 512 -12.97 17.17 17.30
CA LEU A 512 -13.49 16.00 18.00
C LEU A 512 -13.64 16.30 19.50
N ARG A 513 -14.80 16.00 20.05
CA ARG A 513 -15.16 16.35 21.45
C ARG A 513 -14.81 15.27 22.46
N TRP A 514 -14.22 14.16 22.04
CA TRP A 514 -14.09 12.94 22.81
C TRP A 514 -12.67 12.37 22.72
N SER A 515 -12.10 12.00 23.86
CA SER A 515 -10.84 11.22 23.88
C SER A 515 -11.06 9.81 23.36
N LYS A 516 -12.26 9.24 23.67
CA LYS A 516 -12.66 7.90 23.25
C LYS A 516 -14.11 7.87 22.79
N VAL A 517 -14.37 7.18 21.70
CA VAL A 517 -15.70 6.84 21.20
C VAL A 517 -15.90 5.33 21.43
N ILE A 518 -16.79 4.97 22.33
CA ILE A 518 -16.93 3.61 22.83
C ILE A 518 -18.27 3.05 22.35
N ILE A 519 -18.24 2.02 21.52
CA ILE A 519 -19.45 1.31 21.06
C ILE A 519 -19.79 0.23 22.08
N CYS A 520 -20.98 0.29 22.63
CA CYS A 520 -21.46 -0.62 23.66
C CYS A 520 -22.83 -1.17 23.24
N THR A 521 -22.85 -2.36 22.70
CA THR A 521 -24.06 -3.08 22.22
C THR A 521 -24.26 -4.36 23.02
N ASP A 522 -25.45 -4.90 22.93
CA ASP A 522 -25.77 -6.20 23.50
C ASP A 522 -24.83 -7.29 22.95
N ALA A 523 -24.62 -8.34 23.74
CA ALA A 523 -23.74 -9.45 23.38
C ALA A 523 -24.50 -10.56 22.62
N ASP A 524 -25.39 -10.15 21.72
CA ASP A 524 -26.17 -11.03 20.83
C ASP A 524 -25.95 -10.71 19.36
N VAL A 525 -26.59 -11.47 18.48
CA VAL A 525 -26.46 -11.33 17.01
C VAL A 525 -26.91 -9.93 16.53
N ASP A 526 -27.96 -9.36 17.10
CA ASP A 526 -28.46 -8.05 16.75
C ASP A 526 -27.49 -6.94 17.19
N GLY A 527 -26.96 -7.06 18.42
CA GLY A 527 -25.95 -6.14 18.93
C GLY A 527 -24.65 -6.18 18.13
N PHE A 528 -24.21 -7.35 17.69
CA PHE A 528 -23.04 -7.48 16.79
C PHE A 528 -23.29 -6.81 15.44
N GLN A 529 -24.51 -6.93 14.90
CA GLN A 529 -24.88 -6.27 13.65
C GLN A 529 -24.91 -4.75 13.82
N ILE A 530 -25.49 -4.22 14.90
CA ILE A 530 -25.54 -2.78 15.19
C ILE A 530 -24.12 -2.23 15.35
N ARG A 531 -23.25 -2.91 16.09
CA ARG A 531 -21.83 -2.60 16.25
C ARG A 531 -21.13 -2.49 14.91
N THR A 532 -21.32 -3.48 14.04
CA THR A 532 -20.72 -3.53 12.71
C THR A 532 -21.20 -2.38 11.82
N LEU A 533 -22.49 -2.03 11.89
CA LEU A 533 -23.05 -0.91 11.13
C LEU A 533 -22.53 0.45 11.62
N ILE A 534 -22.32 0.62 12.93
CA ILE A 534 -21.71 1.84 13.49
C ILE A 534 -20.25 1.94 13.04
N LEU A 535 -19.49 0.86 13.10
CA LEU A 535 -18.10 0.82 12.59
C LEU A 535 -18.04 1.14 11.10
N THR A 536 -18.99 0.60 10.30
CA THR A 536 -19.11 0.90 8.87
C THR A 536 -19.38 2.37 8.62
N MET A 537 -20.23 3.00 9.42
CA MET A 537 -20.51 4.44 9.35
C MET A 537 -19.22 5.23 9.63
N ILE A 538 -18.50 4.92 10.70
CA ILE A 538 -17.25 5.60 11.06
C ILE A 538 -16.21 5.39 9.97
N TYR A 539 -16.00 4.16 9.50
CA TYR A 539 -15.05 3.82 8.45
C TYR A 539 -15.32 4.59 7.15
N ARG A 540 -16.58 4.71 6.73
CA ARG A 540 -16.93 5.43 5.50
C ARG A 540 -16.90 6.96 5.63
N LEU A 541 -17.35 7.49 6.77
CA LEU A 541 -17.56 8.93 6.91
C LEU A 541 -16.42 9.65 7.63
N MET A 542 -15.66 8.98 8.47
CA MET A 542 -14.57 9.55 9.27
C MET A 542 -13.51 8.51 9.66
N PRO A 543 -12.87 7.88 8.64
CA PRO A 543 -11.88 6.81 8.85
C PRO A 543 -10.72 7.23 9.75
N THR A 544 -10.29 8.48 9.70
CA THR A 544 -9.24 9.02 10.57
C THR A 544 -9.50 8.76 12.06
N LEU A 545 -10.75 8.64 12.51
CA LEU A 545 -11.03 8.29 13.91
C LEU A 545 -10.57 6.87 14.27
N ILE A 546 -10.59 5.95 13.30
CA ILE A 546 -10.09 4.58 13.47
C ILE A 546 -8.57 4.59 13.41
N ASP A 547 -7.99 5.27 12.42
CA ASP A 547 -6.55 5.36 12.23
C ASP A 547 -5.84 5.98 13.44
N GLU A 548 -6.44 7.02 14.03
CA GLU A 548 -5.97 7.68 15.26
C GLU A 548 -6.32 6.92 16.55
N GLY A 549 -6.96 5.75 16.43
CA GLY A 549 -7.29 4.89 17.55
C GLY A 549 -8.23 5.53 18.56
N LYS A 550 -9.19 6.34 18.10
CA LYS A 550 -10.21 6.99 18.95
C LYS A 550 -11.44 6.11 19.18
N VAL A 551 -11.58 5.01 18.43
CA VAL A 551 -12.75 4.11 18.45
C VAL A 551 -12.48 2.86 19.26
N TYR A 552 -13.40 2.51 20.14
CA TYR A 552 -13.31 1.35 21.02
C TYR A 552 -14.63 0.58 21.04
N ILE A 553 -14.54 -0.71 21.33
CA ILE A 553 -15.67 -1.59 21.62
C ILE A 553 -15.61 -1.96 23.09
N ALA A 554 -16.71 -1.76 23.81
CA ALA A 554 -16.83 -2.25 25.19
C ALA A 554 -17.18 -3.73 25.17
N GLU A 555 -16.41 -4.55 25.89
CA GLU A 555 -16.78 -5.94 26.18
C GLU A 555 -17.75 -5.96 27.36
N THR A 556 -18.91 -6.56 27.17
CA THR A 556 -19.92 -6.75 28.19
C THR A 556 -19.93 -8.23 28.63
N PRO A 557 -20.06 -8.54 29.92
CA PRO A 557 -20.06 -9.93 30.36
C PRO A 557 -21.30 -10.67 29.88
N LEU A 558 -21.10 -11.93 29.46
CA LEU A 558 -22.17 -12.84 29.05
C LEU A 558 -22.79 -13.58 30.26
N TYR A 559 -22.00 -13.76 31.29
CA TYR A 559 -22.42 -14.51 32.47
C TYR A 559 -22.09 -13.79 33.78
N GLU A 560 -23.04 -13.78 34.68
CA GLU A 560 -22.88 -13.39 36.06
C GLU A 560 -22.97 -14.67 36.93
N ILE A 561 -21.93 -14.97 37.72
CA ILE A 561 -21.83 -16.14 38.58
C ILE A 561 -21.76 -15.63 40.00
N GLY A 562 -22.91 -15.62 40.68
CA GLY A 562 -23.04 -15.16 42.05
C GLY A 562 -22.77 -16.29 43.06
N THR A 563 -21.85 -16.05 43.98
CA THR A 563 -21.69 -16.87 45.21
C THR A 563 -22.21 -16.06 46.37
N LYS A 564 -22.23 -16.64 47.61
CA LYS A 564 -22.70 -15.92 48.78
C LYS A 564 -21.87 -14.69 49.09
N ASP A 565 -20.58 -14.71 48.71
CA ASP A 565 -19.60 -13.67 49.13
C ASP A 565 -19.09 -12.79 47.96
N ILE A 566 -19.09 -13.32 46.73
CA ILE A 566 -18.47 -12.68 45.57
C ILE A 566 -19.29 -12.98 44.31
N THR A 567 -19.48 -11.98 43.48
CA THR A 567 -20.01 -12.13 42.11
C THR A 567 -18.86 -12.07 41.11
N TYR A 568 -18.78 -13.07 40.26
CA TYR A 568 -17.82 -13.18 39.17
C TYR A 568 -18.51 -12.90 37.84
N PHE A 569 -17.76 -12.36 36.88
CA PHE A 569 -18.23 -12.06 35.55
C PHE A 569 -17.37 -12.80 34.51
N ALA A 570 -18.03 -13.46 33.57
CA ALA A 570 -17.37 -14.16 32.47
C ALA A 570 -17.82 -13.57 31.13
N TYR A 571 -16.88 -13.39 30.22
CA TYR A 571 -17.09 -12.75 28.95
C TYR A 571 -17.22 -13.76 27.80
N ASP A 572 -16.83 -15.01 28.05
CA ASP A 572 -16.98 -16.13 27.15
C ASP A 572 -17.24 -17.46 27.94
N GLU A 573 -17.51 -18.55 27.20
CA GLU A 573 -17.72 -19.86 27.76
C GLU A 573 -16.50 -20.41 28.50
N LYS A 574 -15.31 -20.09 28.04
CA LYS A 574 -14.05 -20.54 28.64
C LYS A 574 -13.88 -19.90 30.02
N GLU A 575 -14.02 -18.58 30.12
CA GLU A 575 -13.95 -17.85 31.40
C GLU A 575 -15.03 -18.35 32.37
N LYS A 576 -16.24 -18.63 31.85
CA LYS A 576 -17.30 -19.22 32.68
C LYS A 576 -16.85 -20.57 33.29
N ASN A 577 -16.31 -21.47 32.48
CA ASN A 577 -15.86 -22.77 32.94
C ASN A 577 -14.68 -22.67 33.91
N ASP A 578 -13.76 -21.75 33.66
CA ASP A 578 -12.64 -21.44 34.58
C ASP A 578 -13.14 -20.95 35.95
N ILE A 579 -14.17 -20.09 35.96
CA ILE A 579 -14.77 -19.58 37.17
C ILE A 579 -15.53 -20.69 37.89
N LEU A 580 -16.30 -21.53 37.18
CA LEU A 580 -17.02 -22.65 37.76
C LEU A 580 -16.08 -23.64 38.43
N SER A 581 -14.92 -23.91 37.84
CA SER A 581 -13.87 -24.75 38.47
C SER A 581 -13.34 -24.15 39.76
N LYS A 582 -13.25 -22.81 39.89
CA LYS A 582 -12.80 -22.11 41.10
C LYS A 582 -13.83 -22.06 42.23
N VAL A 583 -15.10 -22.17 41.88
CA VAL A 583 -16.22 -22.17 42.84
C VAL A 583 -16.81 -23.56 43.09
N GLU A 584 -16.14 -24.60 42.62
CA GLU A 584 -16.53 -25.99 42.83
C GLU A 584 -16.69 -26.28 44.33
N GLY A 585 -17.83 -26.90 44.73
CA GLY A 585 -18.18 -27.16 46.12
C GLY A 585 -18.87 -26.00 46.85
N LYS A 586 -19.06 -24.81 46.25
CA LYS A 586 -19.85 -23.70 46.81
C LYS A 586 -21.22 -23.64 46.15
N LYS A 587 -22.23 -23.14 46.91
CA LYS A 587 -23.51 -22.78 46.25
C LYS A 587 -23.32 -21.54 45.39
N TYR A 588 -23.66 -21.63 44.14
CA TYR A 588 -23.61 -20.52 43.19
C TYR A 588 -24.90 -20.41 42.35
N THR A 589 -25.14 -19.28 41.81
CA THR A 589 -26.17 -19.00 40.80
C THR A 589 -25.52 -18.53 39.53
N ILE A 590 -25.99 -18.97 38.36
CA ILE A 590 -25.52 -18.49 37.07
C ILE A 590 -26.68 -17.73 36.43
N GLN A 591 -26.44 -16.51 36.01
CA GLN A 591 -27.36 -15.70 35.22
C GLN A 591 -26.68 -15.36 33.91
N ARG A 592 -27.33 -15.62 32.77
CA ARG A 592 -26.87 -15.16 31.44
C ARG A 592 -27.42 -13.77 31.21
N SER A 593 -26.52 -12.81 30.97
CA SER A 593 -26.89 -11.44 30.54
C SER A 593 -27.27 -11.48 29.06
N LYS A 594 -28.51 -11.13 28.74
CA LYS A 594 -29.00 -11.07 27.35
C LYS A 594 -28.96 -9.69 26.74
N GLY A 595 -29.01 -8.64 27.56
CA GLY A 595 -29.01 -7.27 27.07
C GLY A 595 -28.55 -6.26 28.12
N LEU A 596 -27.95 -5.17 27.68
CA LEU A 596 -27.44 -4.08 28.51
C LEU A 596 -28.53 -3.43 29.40
N GLY A 597 -29.76 -3.43 28.92
CA GLY A 597 -30.90 -2.86 29.63
C GLY A 597 -31.39 -3.67 30.82
N GLU A 598 -31.01 -4.96 30.90
CA GLU A 598 -31.38 -5.88 31.97
C GLU A 598 -30.38 -5.86 33.12
N ASN A 599 -29.18 -5.32 32.89
CA ASN A 599 -28.09 -5.31 33.84
C ASN A 599 -28.31 -4.24 34.93
N GLN A 600 -28.02 -4.61 36.18
CA GLN A 600 -28.06 -3.66 37.29
C GLN A 600 -27.01 -2.56 37.12
N PRO A 601 -27.30 -1.30 37.51
CA PRO A 601 -26.35 -0.17 37.37
C PRO A 601 -24.99 -0.41 38.00
N ASP A 602 -24.92 -1.07 39.12
CA ASP A 602 -23.65 -1.37 39.82
C ASP A 602 -22.80 -2.37 39.04
N MET A 603 -23.44 -3.38 38.43
CA MET A 603 -22.79 -4.31 37.53
C MET A 603 -22.26 -3.59 36.29
N MET A 604 -23.11 -2.77 35.66
CA MET A 604 -22.72 -1.95 34.49
C MET A 604 -21.57 -1.03 34.81
N ASN A 605 -21.55 -0.42 36.00
CA ASN A 605 -20.42 0.39 36.43
C ASN A 605 -19.15 -0.46 36.48
N LEU A 606 -19.20 -1.57 37.24
CA LEU A 606 -18.03 -2.42 37.50
C LEU A 606 -17.45 -3.06 36.23
N THR A 607 -18.30 -3.53 35.30
CA THR A 607 -17.87 -4.33 34.15
C THR A 607 -17.63 -3.53 32.88
N THR A 608 -18.36 -2.40 32.70
CA THR A 608 -18.47 -1.74 31.38
C THR A 608 -18.08 -0.24 31.45
N MET A 609 -18.48 0.48 32.51
CA MET A 609 -18.34 1.94 32.53
C MET A 609 -17.07 2.40 33.29
N ASN A 610 -16.64 1.72 34.35
CA ASN A 610 -15.52 2.14 35.17
C ASN A 610 -14.18 1.94 34.45
N PRO A 611 -13.40 3.01 34.24
CA PRO A 611 -12.11 2.93 33.53
C PRO A 611 -11.09 1.95 34.13
N GLN A 612 -11.20 1.62 35.42
CA GLN A 612 -10.24 0.77 36.10
C GLN A 612 -10.55 -0.73 35.97
N THR A 613 -11.81 -1.09 35.66
CA THR A 613 -12.26 -2.48 35.71
C THR A 613 -12.85 -2.96 34.38
N ARG A 614 -13.31 -2.04 33.53
CA ARG A 614 -13.89 -2.36 32.23
C ARG A 614 -12.86 -2.93 31.24
N ARG A 615 -13.35 -3.69 30.28
CA ARG A 615 -12.57 -4.16 29.13
C ARG A 615 -12.96 -3.39 27.88
N LEU A 616 -11.96 -2.84 27.18
CA LEU A 616 -12.13 -2.14 25.90
C LEU A 616 -11.23 -2.75 24.85
N ILE A 617 -11.79 -3.08 23.71
CA ILE A 617 -11.06 -3.45 22.50
C ILE A 617 -10.84 -2.17 21.70
N LYS A 618 -9.60 -1.79 21.47
CA LYS A 618 -9.25 -0.67 20.58
C LYS A 618 -9.41 -1.12 19.14
N VAL A 619 -10.18 -0.38 18.36
CA VAL A 619 -10.35 -0.65 16.93
C VAL A 619 -9.22 -0.01 16.16
N MET A 620 -8.37 -0.84 15.53
CA MET A 620 -7.24 -0.41 14.71
C MET A 620 -7.23 -1.19 13.40
N PRO A 621 -6.98 -0.56 12.25
CA PRO A 621 -6.72 -1.30 11.03
C PRO A 621 -5.34 -1.97 11.17
N GLN A 622 -5.25 -3.26 10.83
CA GLN A 622 -3.96 -3.96 10.76
C GLN A 622 -3.27 -3.69 9.44
N ASP A 623 -4.06 -3.56 8.37
CA ASP A 623 -3.66 -3.36 7.00
C ASP A 623 -4.79 -2.62 6.28
N ALA A 624 -4.47 -1.53 5.57
CA ALA A 624 -5.48 -0.69 4.93
C ALA A 624 -6.19 -1.42 3.76
N GLU A 625 -5.46 -2.21 2.97
CA GLU A 625 -6.03 -2.96 1.84
C GLU A 625 -6.90 -4.10 2.34
N ARG A 626 -6.43 -4.87 3.30
CA ARG A 626 -7.18 -5.97 3.91
C ARG A 626 -8.44 -5.44 4.63
N THR A 627 -8.33 -4.32 5.33
CA THR A 627 -9.47 -3.67 5.98
C THR A 627 -10.52 -3.26 4.95
N SER A 628 -10.10 -2.61 3.85
CA SER A 628 -11.00 -2.23 2.76
C SER A 628 -11.67 -3.45 2.13
N TYR A 629 -10.89 -4.48 1.82
CA TYR A 629 -11.39 -5.74 1.27
C TYR A 629 -12.43 -6.40 2.19
N MET A 630 -12.18 -6.48 3.50
CA MET A 630 -13.10 -7.08 4.47
C MET A 630 -14.41 -6.32 4.57
N PHE A 631 -14.38 -4.98 4.56
CA PHE A 631 -15.60 -4.17 4.54
C PHE A 631 -16.38 -4.37 3.24
N ASP A 632 -15.72 -4.44 2.09
CA ASP A 632 -16.36 -4.64 0.79
C ASP A 632 -16.97 -6.04 0.65
N VAL A 633 -16.26 -7.08 1.07
CA VAL A 633 -16.75 -8.48 1.04
C VAL A 633 -17.91 -8.69 2.02
N LEU A 634 -17.75 -8.27 3.28
CA LEU A 634 -18.75 -8.57 4.31
C LEU A 634 -19.97 -7.65 4.24
N LEU A 635 -19.82 -6.40 3.87
CA LEU A 635 -20.83 -5.36 3.98
C LEU A 635 -21.14 -4.64 2.66
N GLY A 636 -20.28 -4.76 1.64
CA GLY A 636 -20.46 -4.21 0.30
C GLY A 636 -21.43 -5.01 -0.56
N ASP A 637 -21.36 -4.83 -1.88
CA ASP A 637 -22.28 -5.47 -2.84
C ASP A 637 -21.77 -6.81 -3.38
N ASP A 638 -20.56 -7.22 -3.04
CA ASP A 638 -19.97 -8.50 -3.45
C ASP A 638 -20.59 -9.69 -2.70
N LEU A 639 -21.72 -10.16 -3.22
CA LEU A 639 -22.42 -11.31 -2.64
C LEU A 639 -21.68 -12.64 -2.89
N ALA A 640 -20.97 -12.76 -4.01
CA ALA A 640 -20.25 -13.97 -4.38
C ALA A 640 -19.01 -14.14 -3.47
N GLY A 641 -18.18 -13.13 -3.36
CA GLY A 641 -17.04 -13.12 -2.45
C GLY A 641 -17.42 -13.32 -0.99
N ARG A 642 -18.58 -12.77 -0.55
CA ARG A 642 -19.09 -13.02 0.81
C ARG A 642 -19.43 -14.49 1.06
N LYS A 643 -20.10 -15.16 0.11
CA LYS A 643 -20.43 -16.58 0.23
C LYS A 643 -19.18 -17.45 0.26
N GLU A 644 -18.20 -17.12 -0.57
CA GLU A 644 -16.90 -17.79 -0.60
C GLU A 644 -16.15 -17.61 0.72
N PHE A 645 -16.05 -16.38 1.21
CA PHE A 645 -15.42 -16.08 2.49
C PHE A 645 -16.08 -16.83 3.66
N ILE A 646 -17.42 -16.90 3.70
CA ILE A 646 -18.15 -17.66 4.73
C ILE A 646 -17.89 -19.16 4.59
N ALA A 647 -17.86 -19.69 3.37
CA ALA A 647 -17.57 -21.11 3.14
C ALA A 647 -16.15 -21.50 3.58
N GLU A 648 -15.18 -20.64 3.35
CA GLU A 648 -13.78 -20.88 3.69
C GLU A 648 -13.46 -20.65 5.18
N ASN A 649 -14.10 -19.66 5.80
CA ASN A 649 -13.72 -19.19 7.13
C ASN A 649 -14.78 -19.43 8.21
N GLY A 650 -16.02 -19.78 7.81
CA GLY A 650 -17.15 -19.90 8.74
C GLY A 650 -16.93 -20.92 9.86
N TYR A 651 -16.14 -21.95 9.61
CA TYR A 651 -15.82 -22.97 10.64
C TYR A 651 -15.06 -22.41 11.84
N MET A 652 -14.33 -21.29 11.68
CA MET A 652 -13.60 -20.62 12.77
C MET A 652 -14.52 -19.90 13.75
N TYR A 653 -15.77 -19.66 13.37
CA TYR A 653 -16.74 -18.86 14.12
C TYR A 653 -17.98 -19.70 14.52
N LEU A 654 -17.89 -21.04 14.44
CA LEU A 654 -19.02 -21.92 14.79
C LEU A 654 -19.42 -21.82 16.25
N ASP A 655 -18.44 -21.59 17.13
CA ASP A 655 -18.69 -21.45 18.57
C ASP A 655 -19.36 -20.09 18.92
N ASP A 656 -19.22 -19.09 18.05
CA ASP A 656 -19.85 -17.77 18.18
C ASP A 656 -21.20 -17.70 17.46
N ALA A 657 -21.56 -18.72 16.66
CA ALA A 657 -22.79 -18.77 15.91
C ALA A 657 -23.95 -19.16 16.83
N ASP A 658 -24.97 -18.32 16.91
CA ASP A 658 -26.23 -18.68 17.58
C ASP A 658 -27.01 -19.68 16.69
N ILE A 659 -26.95 -20.94 17.06
CA ILE A 659 -27.60 -22.07 16.36
C ILE A 659 -29.01 -22.32 16.92
N SER A 660 -29.61 -21.39 17.65
CA SER A 660 -30.95 -21.53 18.24
C SER A 660 -32.07 -21.32 17.21
#